data_3c6661f78e4bc310c64b7edd5a0a76bc
#
_entry.id   3c6661f78e4bc310c64b7edd5a0a76bc
#
_cell.length_a   1.000
_cell.length_b   1.000
_cell.length_c   1.000
_cell.angle_alpha   90.00
_cell.angle_beta   90.00
_cell.angle_gamma   90.00
#
_symmetry.space_group_name_H-M   'P 1'
#
loop_
_entity.id
_entity.type
_entity.pdbx_description
1 polymer ?
#
loop_
_entity_poly.entity_id
_entity_poly.type
_entity_poly.pdbx_seq_one_letter_code
_entity_poly.pdbx_strand_id
1 'polypeptide(L)'
;MKKLLLSFVLIVVALGANAQVGVKTVTTSNGTRTEFSQEVVQRNNSRAFTTTAEVIWNKSEEYAIGGDVSISKDTGNGVVNWETNDARMEAYSMTGTSVWNIPTTTEWPFTAANKAGSLYALIESTTLYTIGADGNTIGTITPGGNIKAAVVNNEGTAVYIGYENETTGNIARYTKGGSLEWSVEIPSGIVGANISDDESKLILTCAGNNTLYVLDPESGDILQDDIYYYQNSPKQAPGMSYDGEYIAWGDFNGKGYLYRWNGEQYEEVWSANITMSGESSCWGYGCAVSSDGSTIVLGTLGFIADGYDGYVFVFNNYSGTPLWAAQTNGPVNTVDVSADGSLIAAASDGPMNHSTGDLLIYRRQSSDVFLEVNTAGSMIKVDLSDDGALCIGAGKGVHSYDMGWGGNAYLIRSTPSTAGSLSGVITLNEVSDFSGVTVTIEGIDNYYEHTNSDGEFMIKYIPEGTYNVTIEKTGFTTQTISNVAITASETATIEATLDAVGSPIQNLYATKGVEKFVELRWEEYQESLQGYNIYRKDNINSNFDEPIATVNSDKITYNDETAIPTKTYYYAVTAIIDENAETPFSNIEEGYVSTGFLTDVIEVYNASVPTIDGILTADEWADAFKADISDFTGISEGIDPIGTVYLYLKTDGNKLYMAIVDYADTELSENDCLALYFDDNNDHVYPQDGDDSEGNYWFKYSGGTGIMQYRPIHANGNVGDITQINDAEVAFSDAAGHVTGEFVLEFGNEDHQIKLGDEDASSVYLFYRSDGSEYHAYWPYNNVDTFNPVAYDTFKFFTNDEAPAAVTNLRVDEDILGTRNYVPVRWDMPEINDFQHFLVHVNSPEVAYTVYGPEVIIDVESNTDYSVFVTTVDNYGNVSEHSETLTFHVGNINVEEIAEESVSLYPNPASSVVYIESDMTGAAEATIMDMAGRLVKRVNISDMQNASISVEDLHQGLYFFMIQQDNIIIIRKITVK
;
A
#
# COMPACT_ATOMS: atom_id res chain seq x y z
N MET A 1 -9.62 12.15 -50.65
CA MET A 1 -8.46 11.31 -50.99
C MET A 1 -7.13 12.09 -50.78
N LYS A 2 -6.97 12.87 -49.70
CA LYS A 2 -5.72 13.51 -49.29
C LYS A 2 -5.54 13.66 -47.80
N LYS A 3 -6.33 12.95 -47.00
CA LYS A 3 -6.21 12.85 -45.51
C LYS A 3 -5.93 11.43 -45.00
N LEU A 4 -5.65 10.51 -45.94
CA LEU A 4 -5.41 9.07 -45.56
C LEU A 4 -3.96 8.65 -45.80
N LEU A 5 -3.03 9.59 -45.99
CA LEU A 5 -1.63 9.28 -46.32
C LEU A 5 -0.63 9.83 -45.28
N LEU A 6 -1.08 10.27 -44.11
CA LEU A 6 -0.18 10.76 -43.06
C LEU A 6 -0.19 9.88 -41.79
N SER A 7 -0.93 8.80 -41.81
CA SER A 7 -0.97 7.84 -40.70
C SER A 7 -0.13 6.57 -40.92
N PHE A 8 0.68 6.52 -41.97
CA PHE A 8 1.41 5.31 -42.37
C PHE A 8 2.95 5.43 -42.37
N VAL A 9 3.52 6.43 -41.72
CA VAL A 9 4.98 6.60 -41.65
C VAL A 9 5.50 6.61 -40.23
N LEU A 10 4.73 6.12 -39.26
CA LEU A 10 5.23 5.92 -37.88
C LEU A 10 5.18 4.48 -37.43
N ILE A 11 5.31 3.56 -38.37
CA ILE A 11 5.53 2.14 -38.07
C ILE A 11 6.82 1.76 -38.78
N VAL A 12 7.77 1.35 -38.03
CA VAL A 12 9.04 0.69 -38.28
C VAL A 12 10.19 1.51 -37.70
N VAL A 13 10.33 1.49 -36.39
CA VAL A 13 11.58 1.15 -35.68
C VAL A 13 11.16 0.60 -34.30
N ALA A 14 10.52 -0.53 -34.27
CA ALA A 14 10.48 -1.36 -33.07
C ALA A 14 11.62 -2.36 -33.20
N LEU A 15 12.84 -1.91 -32.99
CA LEU A 15 13.99 -2.77 -32.77
C LEU A 15 14.24 -2.82 -31.26
N GLY A 16 13.86 -3.93 -30.64
CA GLY A 16 14.51 -4.45 -29.46
C GLY A 16 14.64 -3.52 -28.25
N ALA A 17 13.61 -2.77 -27.90
CA ALA A 17 13.59 -2.07 -26.62
C ALA A 17 12.64 -2.85 -25.68
N ASN A 18 13.17 -3.37 -24.58
CA ASN A 18 12.33 -3.69 -23.44
C ASN A 18 11.65 -2.37 -23.05
N ALA A 19 10.32 -2.34 -23.07
CA ALA A 19 9.60 -1.15 -22.64
C ALA A 19 9.74 -1.07 -21.12
N GLN A 20 10.44 -0.05 -20.66
CA GLN A 20 10.43 0.33 -19.26
C GLN A 20 9.16 1.15 -19.07
N VAL A 21 8.31 0.74 -18.14
CA VAL A 21 7.15 1.53 -17.74
C VAL A 21 7.66 2.68 -16.88
N GLY A 22 7.52 3.89 -17.39
CA GLY A 22 7.70 5.07 -16.58
C GLY A 22 6.50 5.15 -15.60
N VAL A 23 6.77 5.09 -14.33
CA VAL A 23 5.79 5.45 -13.31
C VAL A 23 5.77 6.97 -13.26
N LYS A 24 4.69 7.60 -13.74
CA LYS A 24 4.50 9.03 -13.64
C LYS A 24 3.42 9.29 -12.60
N THR A 25 3.82 9.90 -11.51
CA THR A 25 2.87 10.47 -10.57
C THR A 25 2.37 11.77 -11.16
N VAL A 26 1.12 11.78 -11.62
CA VAL A 26 0.46 13.01 -12.07
C VAL A 26 -0.33 13.54 -10.89
N THR A 27 0.13 14.66 -10.33
CA THR A 27 -0.61 15.39 -9.31
C THR A 27 -1.52 16.38 -10.01
N THR A 28 -2.83 16.16 -9.92
CA THR A 28 -3.86 17.12 -10.35
C THR A 28 -4.39 17.86 -9.12
N SER A 29 -5.21 18.89 -9.31
CA SER A 29 -5.88 19.60 -8.21
C SER A 29 -6.75 18.69 -7.31
N ASN A 30 -6.96 17.44 -7.68
CA ASN A 30 -7.88 16.49 -7.05
C ASN A 30 -7.23 15.15 -6.66
N GLY A 31 -5.92 15.12 -6.50
CA GLY A 31 -5.20 13.97 -5.98
C GLY A 31 -4.03 13.51 -6.84
N THR A 32 -3.21 12.68 -6.25
CA THR A 32 -2.07 12.07 -6.93
C THR A 32 -2.52 10.79 -7.62
N ARG A 33 -2.54 10.79 -8.94
CA ARG A 33 -2.81 9.62 -9.76
C ARG A 33 -1.49 9.02 -10.22
N THR A 34 -1.29 7.74 -9.97
CA THR A 34 -0.19 7.00 -10.59
C THR A 34 -0.59 6.63 -12.00
N GLU A 35 -0.08 7.35 -13.00
CA GLU A 35 -0.20 6.98 -14.41
C GLU A 35 0.97 6.10 -14.80
N PHE A 36 0.69 4.87 -15.23
CA PHE A 36 1.65 4.06 -15.95
C PHE A 36 1.72 4.57 -17.39
N SER A 37 2.65 5.48 -17.68
CA SER A 37 2.85 5.91 -19.06
C SER A 37 3.72 4.88 -19.77
N GLN A 38 3.27 4.40 -20.94
CA GLN A 38 4.17 3.87 -21.96
C GLN A 38 5.02 5.01 -22.53
N GLU A 39 5.84 5.66 -21.74
CA GLU A 39 7.00 6.29 -22.32
C GLU A 39 7.96 5.14 -22.64
N VAL A 40 8.07 4.85 -23.92
CA VAL A 40 9.21 4.10 -24.45
C VAL A 40 10.44 4.93 -24.08
N VAL A 41 11.01 4.66 -22.91
CA VAL A 41 12.33 5.20 -22.58
C VAL A 41 13.24 4.55 -23.59
N GLN A 42 13.59 5.31 -24.62
CA GLN A 42 14.69 4.90 -25.49
C GLN A 42 15.87 4.62 -24.57
N ARG A 43 16.28 3.36 -24.49
CA ARG A 43 17.52 3.00 -23.84
C ARG A 43 18.58 3.93 -24.44
N ASN A 44 18.98 4.93 -23.67
CA ASN A 44 20.26 5.56 -23.94
C ASN A 44 21.27 4.42 -23.89
N ASN A 45 22.03 4.24 -24.97
CA ASN A 45 23.07 3.20 -25.09
C ASN A 45 24.25 3.43 -24.12
N SER A 46 24.03 3.85 -22.90
CA SER A 46 24.97 3.87 -21.82
C SER A 46 24.95 2.50 -21.16
N ARG A 47 25.74 1.58 -21.75
CA ARG A 47 26.22 0.30 -21.18
C ARG A 47 25.39 -0.29 -20.03
N ALA A 48 24.13 -0.63 -20.27
CA ALA A 48 23.47 -1.66 -19.47
C ALA A 48 24.24 -2.95 -19.67
N PHE A 49 24.76 -3.55 -18.60
CA PHE A 49 25.39 -4.85 -18.65
C PHE A 49 24.31 -5.92 -18.81
N THR A 50 23.75 -6.08 -19.99
CA THR A 50 23.04 -7.31 -20.32
C THR A 50 24.11 -8.37 -20.54
N THR A 51 24.48 -9.08 -19.49
CA THR A 51 25.44 -10.17 -19.59
C THR A 51 24.65 -11.47 -19.71
N THR A 52 24.98 -12.29 -20.68
CA THR A 52 24.49 -13.68 -20.73
C THR A 52 24.93 -14.36 -19.44
N ALA A 53 23.99 -14.95 -18.70
CA ALA A 53 24.31 -15.64 -17.45
C ALA A 53 25.27 -16.80 -17.70
N GLU A 54 26.18 -17.08 -16.74
CA GLU A 54 27.02 -18.28 -16.76
C GLU A 54 26.11 -19.49 -16.50
N VAL A 55 25.90 -20.29 -17.55
CA VAL A 55 25.18 -21.56 -17.44
C VAL A 55 26.12 -22.60 -16.86
N ILE A 56 25.88 -23.05 -15.64
CA ILE A 56 26.66 -24.10 -14.95
C ILE A 56 26.37 -25.43 -15.61
N TRP A 57 25.09 -25.73 -15.84
CA TRP A 57 24.69 -26.86 -16.66
C TRP A 57 23.29 -26.60 -17.27
N ASN A 58 23.01 -27.30 -18.38
CA ASN A 58 21.69 -27.44 -18.95
C ASN A 58 21.33 -28.90 -19.21
N LYS A 59 20.05 -29.20 -19.16
CA LYS A 59 19.47 -30.50 -19.47
C LYS A 59 18.39 -30.32 -20.52
N SER A 60 18.32 -31.25 -21.45
CA SER A 60 17.27 -31.30 -22.49
C SER A 60 16.70 -32.70 -22.58
N GLU A 61 15.38 -32.76 -22.60
CA GLU A 61 14.61 -34.01 -22.70
C GLU A 61 13.73 -33.98 -23.97
N GLU A 62 13.64 -35.10 -24.65
CA GLU A 62 12.90 -35.16 -25.90
C GLU A 62 11.38 -35.27 -25.68
N TYR A 63 10.97 -35.95 -24.60
CA TYR A 63 9.59 -36.29 -24.33
C TYR A 63 9.04 -35.80 -22.99
N ALA A 64 9.86 -35.29 -22.10
CA ALA A 64 9.45 -34.76 -20.80
C ALA A 64 9.54 -33.24 -20.79
N ILE A 65 8.68 -32.59 -20.00
CA ILE A 65 8.66 -31.13 -19.76
C ILE A 65 9.18 -30.89 -18.34
N GLY A 66 10.00 -29.85 -18.13
CA GLY A 66 10.37 -29.40 -16.79
C GLY A 66 9.21 -28.65 -16.14
N GLY A 67 8.55 -29.25 -15.17
CA GLY A 67 7.35 -28.69 -14.51
C GLY A 67 7.67 -27.91 -13.22
N ASP A 68 8.47 -28.52 -12.34
CA ASP A 68 8.89 -27.92 -11.06
C ASP A 68 10.38 -27.99 -10.86
N VAL A 69 10.91 -27.04 -10.10
CA VAL A 69 12.34 -27.01 -9.74
C VAL A 69 12.55 -26.57 -8.30
N SER A 70 13.69 -26.98 -7.73
CA SER A 70 14.16 -26.53 -6.42
C SER A 70 15.68 -26.57 -6.33
N ILE A 71 16.29 -25.59 -5.65
CA ILE A 71 17.70 -25.56 -5.29
C ILE A 71 17.86 -25.91 -3.81
N SER A 72 18.74 -26.89 -3.53
CA SER A 72 19.15 -27.19 -2.15
C SER A 72 20.15 -26.15 -1.65
N LYS A 73 19.80 -25.43 -0.59
CA LYS A 73 20.69 -24.48 0.09
C LYS A 73 21.98 -25.13 0.60
N ASP A 74 21.88 -26.36 1.15
CA ASP A 74 23.03 -27.03 1.78
C ASP A 74 24.03 -27.60 0.78
N THR A 75 23.54 -28.03 -0.38
CA THR A 75 24.38 -28.75 -1.36
C THR A 75 24.53 -28.02 -2.70
N GLY A 76 23.67 -27.04 -3.00
CA GLY A 76 23.56 -26.43 -4.32
C GLY A 76 23.05 -27.39 -5.41
N ASN A 77 22.55 -28.57 -5.03
CA ASN A 77 21.95 -29.50 -5.99
C ASN A 77 20.64 -28.93 -6.52
N GLY A 78 20.45 -29.00 -7.84
CA GLY A 78 19.17 -28.67 -8.47
C GLY A 78 18.30 -29.92 -8.59
N VAL A 79 17.05 -29.83 -8.19
CA VAL A 79 16.04 -30.87 -8.43
C VAL A 79 15.11 -30.40 -9.51
N VAL A 80 14.81 -31.27 -10.45
CA VAL A 80 13.86 -31.04 -11.56
C VAL A 80 12.79 -32.11 -11.52
N ASN A 81 11.55 -31.69 -11.56
CA ASN A 81 10.42 -32.55 -11.80
C ASN A 81 10.13 -32.58 -13.30
N TRP A 82 10.44 -33.69 -13.93
CA TRP A 82 10.16 -33.95 -15.33
C TRP A 82 8.76 -34.56 -15.49
N GLU A 83 7.94 -33.95 -16.29
CA GLU A 83 6.53 -34.31 -16.49
C GLU A 83 6.31 -34.95 -17.85
N THR A 84 5.17 -35.57 -18.08
CA THR A 84 4.72 -36.25 -19.28
C THR A 84 5.31 -37.67 -19.48
N ASN A 85 5.68 -38.05 -20.71
CA ASN A 85 5.95 -39.44 -21.07
C ASN A 85 7.13 -40.12 -20.36
N ASP A 86 8.07 -39.34 -19.81
CA ASP A 86 9.27 -39.83 -19.09
C ASP A 86 9.31 -39.18 -17.72
N ALA A 87 8.16 -39.13 -17.07
CA ALA A 87 7.93 -38.44 -15.83
C ALA A 87 8.78 -39.00 -14.70
N ARG A 88 9.48 -38.12 -14.01
CA ARG A 88 10.39 -38.45 -12.91
C ARG A 88 10.80 -37.21 -12.11
N MET A 89 11.17 -37.44 -10.88
CA MET A 89 11.89 -36.44 -10.06
C MET A 89 13.38 -36.77 -10.10
N GLU A 90 14.22 -35.84 -10.46
CA GLU A 90 15.67 -36.07 -10.60
C GLU A 90 16.50 -34.93 -9.98
N ALA A 91 17.48 -35.28 -9.17
CA ALA A 91 18.45 -34.36 -8.60
C ALA A 91 19.75 -34.35 -9.41
N TYR A 92 20.26 -33.16 -9.65
CA TYR A 92 21.53 -32.92 -10.32
C TYR A 92 22.51 -32.19 -9.40
N SER A 93 23.77 -32.65 -9.38
CA SER A 93 24.84 -31.93 -8.67
C SER A 93 25.18 -30.62 -9.34
N MET A 94 25.98 -29.79 -8.68
CA MET A 94 26.58 -28.58 -9.24
C MET A 94 27.32 -28.78 -10.58
N THR A 95 27.73 -30.00 -10.88
CA THR A 95 28.36 -30.34 -12.19
C THR A 95 27.36 -30.88 -13.21
N GLY A 96 26.07 -30.90 -12.89
CA GLY A 96 25.04 -31.47 -13.75
C GLY A 96 25.01 -33.00 -13.78
N THR A 97 25.70 -33.69 -12.88
CA THR A 97 25.64 -35.14 -12.79
C THR A 97 24.39 -35.54 -12.00
N SER A 98 23.60 -36.51 -12.54
CA SER A 98 22.48 -37.08 -11.81
C SER A 98 22.94 -37.71 -10.49
N VAL A 99 22.40 -37.24 -9.39
CA VAL A 99 22.66 -37.73 -8.02
C VAL A 99 21.73 -38.89 -7.70
N TRP A 100 20.43 -38.70 -8.00
CA TRP A 100 19.40 -39.73 -7.91
C TRP A 100 18.29 -39.42 -8.91
N ASN A 101 17.50 -40.46 -9.26
CA ASN A 101 16.40 -40.39 -10.21
C ASN A 101 15.27 -41.30 -9.72
N ILE A 102 14.07 -40.77 -9.62
CA ILE A 102 12.87 -41.48 -9.13
C ILE A 102 11.79 -41.39 -10.22
N PRO A 103 11.60 -42.49 -11.02
CA PRO A 103 10.51 -42.54 -12.00
C PRO A 103 9.15 -42.45 -11.31
N THR A 104 8.20 -41.76 -11.92
CA THR A 104 6.82 -41.62 -11.44
C THR A 104 5.85 -42.44 -12.30
N THR A 105 4.71 -42.74 -11.71
CA THR A 105 3.62 -43.46 -12.39
C THR A 105 2.59 -42.53 -13.02
N THR A 106 2.62 -41.26 -12.67
CA THR A 106 1.75 -40.17 -13.13
C THR A 106 2.50 -39.32 -14.16
N GLU A 107 1.82 -38.94 -15.24
CA GLU A 107 2.38 -38.04 -16.26
C GLU A 107 2.62 -36.59 -15.73
N TRP A 108 1.87 -36.17 -14.71
CA TRP A 108 1.89 -34.84 -14.12
C TRP A 108 2.05 -34.92 -12.60
N PRO A 109 3.18 -35.42 -12.10
CA PRO A 109 3.46 -35.33 -10.68
C PRO A 109 3.75 -33.87 -10.32
N PHE A 110 3.52 -33.48 -9.07
CA PHE A 110 4.06 -32.22 -8.58
C PHE A 110 4.88 -32.43 -7.32
N THR A 111 5.68 -31.46 -6.97
CA THR A 111 6.69 -31.60 -5.93
C THR A 111 6.64 -30.44 -4.95
N ALA A 112 7.12 -30.68 -3.74
CA ALA A 112 7.45 -29.65 -2.77
C ALA A 112 8.81 -30.01 -2.13
N ALA A 113 9.53 -29.01 -1.67
CA ALA A 113 10.82 -29.21 -1.05
C ALA A 113 11.04 -28.20 0.07
N ASN A 114 11.83 -28.54 1.07
CA ASN A 114 12.32 -27.52 1.99
C ASN A 114 13.62 -26.87 1.39
N LYS A 115 13.90 -25.64 1.81
CA LYS A 115 15.05 -24.86 1.30
C LYS A 115 16.41 -25.56 1.53
N ALA A 116 16.56 -26.29 2.62
CA ALA A 116 17.80 -27.06 2.90
C ALA A 116 18.02 -28.23 1.91
N GLY A 117 16.97 -28.69 1.20
CA GLY A 117 17.03 -29.88 0.35
C GLY A 117 17.21 -31.16 1.14
N SER A 118 16.78 -31.18 2.38
CA SER A 118 16.87 -32.37 3.27
C SER A 118 15.63 -33.25 3.18
N LEU A 119 14.50 -32.70 2.73
CA LEU A 119 13.24 -33.41 2.52
C LEU A 119 12.53 -32.87 1.27
N TYR A 120 12.09 -33.80 0.44
CA TYR A 120 11.25 -33.54 -0.73
C TYR A 120 9.96 -34.31 -0.61
N ALA A 121 8.89 -33.79 -1.21
CA ALA A 121 7.61 -34.46 -1.37
C ALA A 121 7.35 -34.70 -2.87
N LEU A 122 7.14 -35.93 -3.27
CA LEU A 122 6.72 -36.32 -4.62
C LEU A 122 5.27 -36.77 -4.54
N ILE A 123 4.40 -36.16 -5.34
CA ILE A 123 2.96 -36.35 -5.27
C ILE A 123 2.46 -37.00 -6.55
N GLU A 124 1.81 -38.14 -6.38
CA GLU A 124 1.16 -38.91 -7.43
C GLU A 124 -0.33 -39.06 -7.11
N SER A 125 -1.15 -38.12 -7.57
CA SER A 125 -2.61 -38.11 -7.42
C SER A 125 -3.08 -38.18 -5.96
N THR A 126 -3.26 -39.37 -5.39
CA THR A 126 -3.77 -39.59 -4.03
C THR A 126 -2.68 -39.99 -3.04
N THR A 127 -1.42 -40.06 -3.49
CA THR A 127 -0.31 -40.55 -2.66
C THR A 127 0.85 -39.56 -2.71
N LEU A 128 1.41 -39.26 -1.56
CA LEU A 128 2.61 -38.48 -1.38
C LEU A 128 3.73 -39.37 -0.84
N TYR A 129 4.90 -39.30 -1.50
CA TYR A 129 6.13 -39.91 -1.04
C TYR A 129 7.04 -38.83 -0.46
N THR A 130 7.51 -38.99 0.76
CA THR A 130 8.56 -38.18 1.33
C THR A 130 9.93 -38.78 0.98
N ILE A 131 10.79 -37.94 0.40
CA ILE A 131 12.09 -38.32 -0.17
C ILE A 131 13.18 -37.59 0.60
N GLY A 132 14.20 -38.31 1.04
CA GLY A 132 15.37 -37.74 1.68
C GLY A 132 16.36 -37.11 0.67
N ALA A 133 17.35 -36.38 1.16
CA ALA A 133 18.42 -35.77 0.35
C ALA A 133 19.20 -36.78 -0.50
N ASP A 134 19.19 -38.05 -0.10
CA ASP A 134 19.86 -39.17 -0.81
C ASP A 134 18.97 -39.87 -1.86
N GLY A 135 17.73 -39.36 -2.08
CA GLY A 135 16.76 -39.91 -2.99
C GLY A 135 15.99 -41.12 -2.45
N ASN A 136 16.19 -41.51 -1.20
CA ASN A 136 15.46 -42.62 -0.60
C ASN A 136 14.09 -42.18 -0.07
N THR A 137 13.08 -43.02 -0.30
CA THR A 137 11.75 -42.81 0.27
C THR A 137 11.79 -43.03 1.78
N ILE A 138 11.38 -42.00 2.54
CA ILE A 138 11.30 -42.04 4.02
C ILE A 138 9.89 -42.51 4.46
N GLY A 139 8.86 -42.00 3.83
CA GLY A 139 7.46 -42.28 4.16
C GLY A 139 6.55 -42.29 2.93
N THR A 140 5.38 -42.89 3.09
CA THR A 140 4.32 -42.90 2.09
C THR A 140 3.00 -42.50 2.78
N ILE A 141 2.32 -41.49 2.23
CA ILE A 141 1.11 -40.89 2.80
C ILE A 141 -0.02 -41.00 1.79
N THR A 142 -1.17 -41.51 2.21
CA THR A 142 -2.39 -41.56 1.41
C THR A 142 -3.52 -40.96 2.27
N PRO A 143 -3.81 -39.65 2.13
CA PRO A 143 -4.70 -38.94 3.05
C PRO A 143 -6.20 -39.26 2.90
N GLY A 144 -6.58 -40.00 1.85
CA GLY A 144 -7.97 -40.43 1.64
C GLY A 144 -8.75 -39.60 0.63
N GLY A 145 -8.06 -38.73 -0.10
CA GLY A 145 -8.60 -37.89 -1.19
C GLY A 145 -7.52 -37.55 -2.22
N ASN A 146 -7.91 -36.77 -3.24
CA ASN A 146 -6.97 -36.25 -4.22
C ASN A 146 -6.13 -35.12 -3.59
N ILE A 147 -4.82 -35.25 -3.65
CA ILE A 147 -3.91 -34.22 -3.16
C ILE A 147 -3.90 -33.04 -4.15
N LYS A 148 -4.10 -31.82 -3.63
CA LYS A 148 -4.19 -30.57 -4.39
C LYS A 148 -3.02 -29.63 -4.12
N ALA A 149 -2.53 -29.65 -2.89
CA ALA A 149 -1.41 -28.84 -2.45
C ALA A 149 -0.57 -29.62 -1.42
N ALA A 150 0.71 -29.33 -1.39
CA ALA A 150 1.57 -29.80 -0.30
C ALA A 150 2.73 -28.82 -0.08
N VAL A 151 3.12 -28.66 1.16
CA VAL A 151 4.34 -27.95 1.57
C VAL A 151 5.12 -28.77 2.58
N VAL A 152 6.43 -28.61 2.54
CA VAL A 152 7.37 -29.23 3.48
C VAL A 152 7.86 -28.15 4.40
N ASN A 153 7.86 -28.39 5.72
CA ASN A 153 8.38 -27.42 6.67
C ASN A 153 9.90 -27.22 6.51
N ASN A 154 10.40 -26.08 6.93
CA ASN A 154 11.78 -25.69 6.75
C ASN A 154 12.78 -26.65 7.44
N GLU A 155 12.41 -27.19 8.60
CA GLU A 155 13.18 -28.20 9.30
C GLU A 155 13.26 -29.57 8.59
N GLY A 156 12.40 -29.85 7.60
CA GLY A 156 12.33 -31.15 6.92
C GLY A 156 11.86 -32.28 7.83
N THR A 157 10.95 -32.00 8.75
CA THR A 157 10.39 -32.95 9.72
C THR A 157 8.94 -33.31 9.48
N ALA A 158 8.19 -32.39 8.83
CA ALA A 158 6.75 -32.50 8.58
C ALA A 158 6.37 -32.10 7.15
N VAL A 159 5.20 -32.60 6.72
CA VAL A 159 4.55 -32.26 5.43
C VAL A 159 3.10 -31.88 5.72
N TYR A 160 2.65 -30.77 5.15
CA TYR A 160 1.27 -30.31 5.16
C TYR A 160 0.63 -30.61 3.84
N ILE A 161 -0.54 -31.27 3.86
CA ILE A 161 -1.18 -31.80 2.66
C ILE A 161 -2.61 -31.28 2.58
N GLY A 162 -2.89 -30.46 1.56
CA GLY A 162 -4.25 -30.13 1.16
C GLY A 162 -4.81 -31.20 0.23
N TYR A 163 -5.92 -31.83 0.58
CA TYR A 163 -6.55 -32.88 -0.21
C TYR A 163 -8.08 -32.78 -0.20
N GLU A 164 -8.71 -33.33 -1.21
CA GLU A 164 -10.16 -33.23 -1.44
C GLU A 164 -10.81 -34.57 -1.65
N ASN A 165 -12.00 -34.72 -1.05
CA ASN A 165 -13.01 -35.72 -1.37
C ASN A 165 -14.00 -35.13 -2.40
N GLU A 166 -15.09 -35.85 -2.70
CA GLU A 166 -16.13 -35.38 -3.63
C GLU A 166 -16.88 -34.14 -3.13
N THR A 167 -16.88 -33.85 -1.83
CA THR A 167 -17.71 -32.80 -1.18
C THR A 167 -16.97 -31.89 -0.23
N THR A 168 -15.81 -32.27 0.27
CA THR A 168 -15.06 -31.48 1.28
C THR A 168 -13.58 -31.45 0.98
N GLY A 169 -12.92 -30.37 1.37
CA GLY A 169 -11.47 -30.22 1.44
C GLY A 169 -10.95 -30.49 2.85
N ASN A 170 -9.68 -30.79 2.96
CA ASN A 170 -8.96 -30.96 4.22
C ASN A 170 -7.53 -30.48 4.08
N ILE A 171 -7.02 -29.88 5.12
CA ILE A 171 -5.58 -29.66 5.32
C ILE A 171 -5.12 -30.52 6.50
N ALA A 172 -3.99 -31.22 6.37
CA ALA A 172 -3.48 -32.11 7.40
C ALA A 172 -1.96 -32.05 7.48
N ARG A 173 -1.45 -32.15 8.71
CA ARG A 173 -0.01 -32.29 9.01
C ARG A 173 0.34 -33.74 9.24
N TYR A 174 1.40 -34.17 8.58
CA TYR A 174 1.99 -35.48 8.73
C TYR A 174 3.47 -35.35 9.08
N THR A 175 3.98 -36.25 9.94
CA THR A 175 5.43 -36.41 10.06
C THR A 175 6.03 -36.87 8.73
N LYS A 176 7.32 -36.60 8.50
CA LYS A 176 8.03 -37.15 7.31
C LYS A 176 7.95 -38.67 7.16
N GLY A 177 7.69 -39.41 8.24
CA GLY A 177 7.48 -40.85 8.24
C GLY A 177 6.05 -41.30 7.86
N GLY A 178 5.12 -40.34 7.65
CA GLY A 178 3.76 -40.59 7.22
C GLY A 178 2.74 -40.75 8.36
N SER A 179 3.06 -40.42 9.61
CA SER A 179 2.10 -40.42 10.70
C SER A 179 1.31 -39.10 10.70
N LEU A 180 -0.03 -39.21 10.73
CA LEU A 180 -0.94 -38.05 10.86
C LEU A 180 -0.78 -37.44 12.25
N GLU A 181 -0.59 -36.13 12.32
CA GLU A 181 -0.53 -35.38 13.58
C GLU A 181 -1.82 -34.61 13.83
N TRP A 182 -2.35 -33.89 12.84
CA TRP A 182 -3.66 -33.26 12.89
C TRP A 182 -4.29 -33.15 11.48
N SER A 183 -5.61 -32.93 11.43
CA SER A 183 -6.35 -32.65 10.18
C SER A 183 -7.53 -31.71 10.47
N VAL A 184 -7.75 -30.73 9.61
CA VAL A 184 -8.83 -29.74 9.67
C VAL A 184 -9.65 -29.82 8.38
N GLU A 185 -10.98 -29.86 8.51
CA GLU A 185 -11.90 -29.77 7.37
C GLU A 185 -12.07 -28.32 6.96
N ILE A 186 -12.04 -28.07 5.63
CA ILE A 186 -12.21 -26.78 4.99
C ILE A 186 -13.11 -26.95 3.76
N PRO A 187 -13.66 -25.88 3.16
CA PRO A 187 -14.37 -25.99 1.88
C PRO A 187 -13.51 -26.63 0.79
N SER A 188 -14.15 -27.25 -0.19
CA SER A 188 -13.48 -27.81 -1.37
C SER A 188 -12.94 -26.67 -2.28
N GLY A 189 -12.06 -27.03 -3.22
CA GLY A 189 -11.47 -26.06 -4.15
C GLY A 189 -10.08 -25.60 -3.74
N ILE A 190 -9.33 -26.43 -3.02
CA ILE A 190 -7.94 -26.14 -2.64
C ILE A 190 -7.07 -25.91 -3.89
N VAL A 191 -6.36 -24.80 -3.91
CA VAL A 191 -5.51 -24.38 -5.04
C VAL A 191 -4.02 -24.44 -4.70
N GLY A 192 -3.64 -24.00 -3.50
CA GLY A 192 -2.25 -23.95 -3.07
C GLY A 192 -2.10 -23.83 -1.56
N ALA A 193 -0.90 -24.10 -1.08
CA ALA A 193 -0.51 -23.92 0.31
C ALA A 193 0.91 -23.36 0.37
N ASN A 194 1.20 -22.56 1.39
CA ASN A 194 2.55 -22.08 1.72
C ASN A 194 2.73 -22.01 3.24
N ILE A 195 3.98 -22.10 3.69
CA ILE A 195 4.34 -22.01 5.12
C ILE A 195 5.49 -21.00 5.27
N SER A 196 5.46 -20.19 6.32
CA SER A 196 6.56 -19.30 6.65
C SER A 196 7.81 -20.09 7.03
N ASP A 197 8.99 -19.55 6.73
CA ASP A 197 10.26 -20.23 6.98
C ASP A 197 10.54 -20.47 8.48
N ASP A 198 10.01 -19.61 9.35
CA ASP A 198 10.04 -19.76 10.80
C ASP A 198 8.95 -20.71 11.34
N GLU A 199 8.10 -21.24 10.46
CA GLU A 199 7.02 -22.18 10.77
C GLU A 199 5.94 -21.59 11.70
N SER A 200 5.74 -20.26 11.68
CA SER A 200 4.73 -19.58 12.51
C SER A 200 3.36 -19.46 11.84
N LYS A 201 3.29 -19.54 10.50
CA LYS A 201 2.07 -19.37 9.71
C LYS A 201 1.99 -20.38 8.57
N LEU A 202 0.83 -21.03 8.43
CA LEU A 202 0.45 -21.85 7.27
C LEU A 202 -0.70 -21.17 6.54
N ILE A 203 -0.56 -20.95 5.23
CA ILE A 203 -1.60 -20.35 4.40
C ILE A 203 -2.10 -21.34 3.37
N LEU A 204 -3.41 -21.32 3.17
CA LEU A 204 -4.09 -22.14 2.20
C LEU A 204 -5.03 -21.28 1.37
N THR A 205 -4.98 -21.44 0.04
CA THR A 205 -5.94 -20.83 -0.88
C THR A 205 -7.04 -21.81 -1.23
N CYS A 206 -8.30 -21.38 -1.08
CA CYS A 206 -9.48 -22.21 -1.36
C CYS A 206 -10.40 -21.49 -2.36
N ALA A 207 -10.44 -21.98 -3.62
CA ALA A 207 -11.27 -21.40 -4.68
C ALA A 207 -12.77 -21.74 -4.53
N GLY A 208 -13.13 -22.70 -3.67
CA GLY A 208 -14.52 -23.10 -3.46
C GLY A 208 -15.37 -22.01 -2.79
N ASN A 209 -14.74 -21.16 -1.99
CA ASN A 209 -15.35 -19.99 -1.36
C ASN A 209 -14.51 -18.72 -1.51
N ASN A 210 -13.50 -18.73 -2.39
CA ASN A 210 -12.60 -17.60 -2.68
C ASN A 210 -11.91 -17.02 -1.41
N THR A 211 -11.47 -17.87 -0.49
CA THR A 211 -10.93 -17.47 0.82
C THR A 211 -9.49 -17.94 1.01
N LEU A 212 -8.68 -17.12 1.64
CA LEU A 212 -7.40 -17.48 2.25
C LEU A 212 -7.63 -17.94 3.68
N TYR A 213 -7.17 -19.14 4.01
CA TYR A 213 -7.14 -19.66 5.37
C TYR A 213 -5.74 -19.50 5.94
N VAL A 214 -5.65 -18.90 7.13
CA VAL A 214 -4.42 -18.80 7.90
C VAL A 214 -4.52 -19.73 9.10
N LEU A 215 -3.56 -20.63 9.22
CA LEU A 215 -3.57 -21.65 10.29
C LEU A 215 -2.27 -21.58 11.10
N ASP A 216 -2.35 -21.98 12.35
CA ASP A 216 -1.21 -22.34 13.16
C ASP A 216 -0.64 -23.69 12.67
N PRO A 217 0.60 -23.76 12.20
CA PRO A 217 1.16 -24.99 11.62
C PRO A 217 1.32 -26.12 12.64
N GLU A 218 1.44 -25.83 13.92
CA GLU A 218 1.66 -26.85 14.94
C GLU A 218 0.34 -27.47 15.45
N SER A 219 -0.68 -26.66 15.70
CA SER A 219 -1.98 -27.10 16.21
C SER A 219 -3.00 -27.40 15.11
N GLY A 220 -2.93 -26.72 13.98
CA GLY A 220 -3.95 -26.73 12.94
C GLY A 220 -5.12 -25.79 13.22
N ASP A 221 -5.04 -24.96 14.27
CA ASP A 221 -6.08 -23.99 14.57
C ASP A 221 -6.16 -22.93 13.45
N ILE A 222 -7.39 -22.60 13.01
CA ILE A 222 -7.63 -21.54 12.06
C ILE A 222 -7.47 -20.21 12.81
N LEU A 223 -6.51 -19.41 12.39
CA LEU A 223 -6.22 -18.09 12.94
C LEU A 223 -7.05 -16.99 12.25
N GLN A 224 -7.31 -17.17 10.94
CA GLN A 224 -8.09 -16.23 10.13
C GLN A 224 -8.67 -16.94 8.90
N ASP A 225 -9.92 -16.62 8.51
CA ASP A 225 -10.65 -17.20 7.37
C ASP A 225 -11.59 -16.21 6.67
N ASP A 226 -11.33 -14.91 6.82
CA ASP A 226 -12.12 -13.82 6.25
C ASP A 226 -11.36 -12.97 5.20
N ILE A 227 -10.21 -13.42 4.72
CA ILE A 227 -9.51 -12.76 3.61
C ILE A 227 -10.08 -13.29 2.29
N TYR A 228 -10.92 -12.47 1.65
CA TYR A 228 -11.55 -12.82 0.38
C TYR A 228 -10.72 -12.34 -0.81
N TYR A 229 -10.78 -13.09 -1.92
CA TYR A 229 -10.11 -12.73 -3.15
C TYR A 229 -11.01 -12.92 -4.37
N TYR A 230 -10.69 -12.24 -5.48
CA TYR A 230 -11.47 -12.30 -6.71
C TYR A 230 -11.54 -13.74 -7.28
N GLN A 231 -12.68 -14.10 -7.87
CA GLN A 231 -13.01 -15.44 -8.36
C GLN A 231 -11.88 -16.12 -9.13
N ASN A 232 -11.59 -17.39 -8.78
CA ASN A 232 -10.60 -18.27 -9.41
C ASN A 232 -9.14 -17.82 -9.34
N SER A 233 -8.80 -16.89 -8.47
CA SER A 233 -7.42 -16.52 -8.16
C SER A 233 -7.15 -16.61 -6.65
N PRO A 234 -5.88 -16.71 -6.20
CA PRO A 234 -4.69 -16.91 -7.03
C PRO A 234 -4.56 -18.38 -7.47
N LYS A 235 -3.84 -18.64 -8.57
CA LYS A 235 -3.51 -20.01 -9.00
C LYS A 235 -2.42 -20.68 -8.18
N GLN A 236 -1.75 -19.91 -7.32
CA GLN A 236 -0.67 -20.37 -6.44
C GLN A 236 -0.97 -19.86 -5.03
N ALA A 237 -0.33 -20.45 -4.03
CA ALA A 237 -0.34 -19.86 -2.70
C ALA A 237 0.35 -18.48 -2.72
N PRO A 238 -0.06 -17.54 -1.84
CA PRO A 238 0.63 -16.26 -1.69
C PRO A 238 2.13 -16.42 -1.43
N GLY A 239 2.94 -15.49 -1.96
CA GLY A 239 4.31 -15.29 -1.51
C GLY A 239 4.33 -14.83 -0.05
N MET A 240 5.38 -15.18 0.71
CA MET A 240 5.43 -14.98 2.15
C MET A 240 6.83 -14.60 2.60
N SER A 241 6.96 -13.65 3.55
CA SER A 241 8.23 -13.35 4.24
C SER A 241 8.67 -14.48 5.16
N TYR A 242 9.93 -14.45 5.62
CA TYR A 242 10.51 -15.50 6.48
C TYR A 242 9.64 -15.83 7.71
N ASP A 243 9.13 -14.82 8.37
CA ASP A 243 8.35 -14.88 9.61
C ASP A 243 6.83 -14.89 9.38
N GLY A 244 6.41 -14.89 8.10
CA GLY A 244 5.00 -14.76 7.75
C GLY A 244 4.39 -13.41 8.13
N GLU A 245 5.19 -12.37 8.39
CA GLU A 245 4.65 -11.03 8.68
C GLU A 245 3.96 -10.45 7.45
N TYR A 246 4.50 -10.68 6.24
CA TYR A 246 3.97 -10.20 4.97
C TYR A 246 3.54 -11.35 4.07
N ILE A 247 2.36 -11.20 3.45
CA ILE A 247 1.88 -12.07 2.38
C ILE A 247 1.44 -11.25 1.17
N ALA A 248 1.71 -11.75 -0.04
CA ALA A 248 1.34 -11.05 -1.27
C ALA A 248 0.85 -12.01 -2.34
N TRP A 249 -0.04 -11.53 -3.21
CA TRP A 249 -0.52 -12.27 -4.38
C TRP A 249 -1.04 -11.33 -5.47
N GLY A 250 -1.21 -11.87 -6.67
CA GLY A 250 -1.92 -11.21 -7.77
C GLY A 250 -3.21 -11.95 -8.10
N ASP A 251 -4.25 -11.22 -8.49
CA ASP A 251 -5.53 -11.78 -8.88
C ASP A 251 -5.75 -11.83 -10.41
N PHE A 252 -6.87 -12.43 -10.84
CA PHE A 252 -7.25 -12.49 -12.24
C PHE A 252 -8.01 -11.26 -12.75
N ASN A 253 -8.21 -10.26 -11.87
CA ASN A 253 -8.78 -8.97 -12.22
C ASN A 253 -7.71 -7.88 -12.42
N GLY A 254 -6.44 -8.27 -12.46
CA GLY A 254 -5.31 -7.37 -12.68
C GLY A 254 -4.93 -6.53 -11.48
N LYS A 255 -5.17 -7.03 -10.28
CA LYS A 255 -4.73 -6.40 -9.03
C LYS A 255 -3.67 -7.24 -8.32
N GLY A 256 -2.75 -6.56 -7.67
CA GLY A 256 -1.80 -7.12 -6.72
C GLY A 256 -2.12 -6.64 -5.31
N TYR A 257 -1.84 -7.47 -4.31
CA TYR A 257 -2.16 -7.22 -2.91
C TYR A 257 -0.97 -7.51 -2.02
N LEU A 258 -0.81 -6.73 -0.96
CA LEU A 258 0.08 -6.99 0.17
C LEU A 258 -0.71 -6.87 1.47
N TYR A 259 -0.60 -7.87 2.32
CA TYR A 259 -1.15 -7.90 3.66
C TYR A 259 -0.03 -8.05 4.69
N ARG A 260 -0.23 -7.50 5.88
CA ARG A 260 0.70 -7.59 7.01
C ARG A 260 0.00 -8.15 8.24
N TRP A 261 0.66 -9.04 8.97
CA TRP A 261 0.20 -9.55 10.26
C TRP A 261 0.35 -8.47 11.35
N ASN A 262 -0.75 -8.09 12.01
CA ASN A 262 -0.75 -7.06 13.07
C ASN A 262 -0.54 -7.64 14.49
N GLY A 263 -0.37 -8.97 14.62
CA GLY A 263 -0.27 -9.71 15.87
C GLY A 263 -1.48 -10.60 16.15
N GLU A 264 -2.62 -10.33 15.52
CA GLU A 264 -3.88 -11.08 15.67
C GLU A 264 -4.40 -11.57 14.30
N GLN A 265 -4.30 -10.74 13.26
CA GLN A 265 -4.78 -11.03 11.91
C GLN A 265 -3.94 -10.32 10.83
N TYR A 266 -4.11 -10.73 9.57
CA TYR A 266 -3.58 -9.99 8.43
C TYR A 266 -4.51 -8.83 8.06
N GLU A 267 -3.91 -7.67 7.82
CA GLU A 267 -4.57 -6.47 7.32
C GLU A 267 -3.95 -6.03 6.01
N GLU A 268 -4.77 -5.49 5.10
CA GLU A 268 -4.26 -4.96 3.82
C GLU A 268 -3.35 -3.76 4.07
N VAL A 269 -2.12 -3.84 3.52
CA VAL A 269 -1.17 -2.71 3.50
C VAL A 269 -1.41 -1.87 2.26
N TRP A 270 -1.55 -2.54 1.11
CA TRP A 270 -1.87 -1.90 -0.15
C TRP A 270 -2.46 -2.90 -1.16
N SER A 271 -3.24 -2.35 -2.09
CA SER A 271 -3.57 -2.99 -3.36
C SER A 271 -3.11 -2.11 -4.54
N ALA A 272 -2.76 -2.74 -5.65
CA ALA A 272 -2.21 -2.06 -6.82
C ALA A 272 -2.80 -2.61 -8.12
N ASN A 273 -3.11 -1.75 -9.08
CA ASN A 273 -3.45 -2.18 -10.43
C ASN A 273 -2.17 -2.63 -11.17
N ILE A 274 -2.13 -3.87 -11.62
CA ILE A 274 -1.03 -4.46 -12.39
C ILE A 274 -1.40 -4.69 -13.88
N THR A 275 -2.55 -4.18 -14.33
CA THR A 275 -2.96 -4.18 -15.75
C THR A 275 -2.29 -3.03 -16.47
N MET A 276 -1.63 -3.33 -17.58
CA MET A 276 -0.89 -2.34 -18.35
C MET A 276 -1.72 -1.75 -19.49
N SER A 277 -1.36 -0.54 -19.91
CA SER A 277 -2.01 0.12 -21.06
C SER A 277 -1.89 -0.74 -22.33
N GLY A 278 -3.02 -1.05 -22.96
CA GLY A 278 -3.10 -1.90 -24.16
C GLY A 278 -3.50 -3.36 -23.87
N GLU A 279 -3.54 -3.76 -22.61
CA GLU A 279 -4.11 -5.03 -22.18
C GLU A 279 -5.63 -4.89 -21.99
N SER A 280 -6.39 -5.88 -22.47
CA SER A 280 -7.84 -5.95 -22.25
C SER A 280 -8.19 -6.56 -20.89
N SER A 281 -7.29 -7.34 -20.32
CA SER A 281 -7.32 -7.89 -18.96
C SER A 281 -5.93 -8.39 -18.59
N CYS A 282 -5.69 -8.60 -17.31
CA CYS A 282 -4.41 -9.09 -16.79
C CYS A 282 -4.65 -10.10 -15.66
N TRP A 283 -3.82 -11.12 -15.57
CA TRP A 283 -3.80 -12.08 -14.47
C TRP A 283 -2.47 -11.96 -13.71
N GLY A 284 -2.54 -11.75 -12.41
CA GLY A 284 -1.40 -11.95 -11.52
C GLY A 284 -1.12 -13.46 -11.41
N TYR A 285 0.00 -13.91 -11.94
CA TYR A 285 0.29 -15.33 -12.12
C TYR A 285 1.38 -15.86 -11.19
N GLY A 286 2.48 -15.12 -11.00
CA GLY A 286 3.57 -15.45 -10.11
C GLY A 286 3.67 -14.43 -8.97
N CYS A 287 4.07 -14.87 -7.78
CA CYS A 287 4.31 -14.01 -6.65
C CYS A 287 5.46 -14.52 -5.78
N ALA A 288 6.30 -13.62 -5.30
CA ALA A 288 7.34 -13.89 -4.31
C ALA A 288 7.52 -12.69 -3.37
N VAL A 289 7.88 -12.97 -2.13
CA VAL A 289 8.23 -11.97 -1.10
C VAL A 289 9.60 -12.32 -0.53
N SER A 290 10.51 -11.33 -0.41
CA SER A 290 11.83 -11.56 0.18
C SER A 290 11.71 -11.98 1.64
N SER A 291 12.72 -12.68 2.17
CA SER A 291 12.69 -13.19 3.55
C SER A 291 12.55 -12.06 4.57
N ASP A 292 13.13 -10.89 4.31
CA ASP A 292 13.02 -9.69 5.15
C ASP A 292 11.71 -8.89 4.93
N GLY A 293 10.84 -9.35 4.02
CA GLY A 293 9.58 -8.69 3.69
C GLY A 293 9.71 -7.37 2.93
N SER A 294 10.94 -6.93 2.58
CA SER A 294 11.18 -5.60 1.99
C SER A 294 10.87 -5.50 0.50
N THR A 295 10.85 -6.63 -0.21
CA THR A 295 10.70 -6.70 -1.67
C THR A 295 9.57 -7.66 -2.05
N ILE A 296 8.59 -7.15 -2.77
CA ILE A 296 7.46 -7.91 -3.28
C ILE A 296 7.55 -7.96 -4.81
N VAL A 297 7.41 -9.15 -5.39
CA VAL A 297 7.52 -9.38 -6.82
C VAL A 297 6.25 -10.04 -7.34
N LEU A 298 5.66 -9.45 -8.38
CA LEU A 298 4.51 -10.03 -9.08
C LEU A 298 4.85 -10.25 -10.56
N GLY A 299 4.51 -11.42 -11.07
CA GLY A 299 4.59 -11.76 -12.49
C GLY A 299 3.20 -11.81 -13.11
N THR A 300 3.03 -11.29 -14.34
CA THR A 300 1.72 -11.18 -14.97
C THR A 300 1.61 -11.94 -16.30
N LEU A 301 0.36 -12.28 -16.63
CA LEU A 301 -0.10 -12.69 -17.94
C LEU A 301 -1.15 -11.68 -18.42
N GLY A 302 -0.80 -10.83 -19.37
CA GLY A 302 -1.67 -9.81 -19.95
C GLY A 302 -2.27 -10.25 -21.28
N PHE A 303 -3.55 -9.94 -21.50
CA PHE A 303 -4.26 -10.23 -22.73
C PHE A 303 -4.24 -9.01 -23.65
N ILE A 304 -3.57 -9.11 -24.79
CA ILE A 304 -3.47 -8.05 -25.81
C ILE A 304 -4.20 -8.46 -27.08
N ALA A 305 -4.43 -7.51 -28.00
CA ALA A 305 -5.22 -7.73 -29.23
C ALA A 305 -4.73 -8.91 -30.09
N ASP A 306 -3.42 -9.16 -30.14
CA ASP A 306 -2.80 -10.15 -31.01
C ASP A 306 -2.08 -11.29 -30.22
N GLY A 307 -2.44 -11.52 -28.93
CA GLY A 307 -1.84 -12.59 -28.13
C GLY A 307 -1.75 -12.29 -26.65
N TYR A 308 -0.60 -12.60 -26.07
CA TYR A 308 -0.33 -12.44 -24.64
C TYR A 308 0.96 -11.64 -24.45
N ASP A 309 1.01 -10.92 -23.35
CA ASP A 309 2.17 -10.18 -22.86
C ASP A 309 2.43 -10.53 -21.39
N GLY A 310 3.48 -9.99 -20.80
CA GLY A 310 3.78 -10.19 -19.39
C GLY A 310 4.72 -9.12 -18.86
N TYR A 311 4.59 -8.89 -17.57
CA TYR A 311 5.41 -7.93 -16.85
C TYR A 311 5.88 -8.52 -15.53
N VAL A 312 7.08 -8.13 -15.12
CA VAL A 312 7.57 -8.29 -13.74
C VAL A 312 7.40 -6.96 -13.05
N PHE A 313 6.61 -6.93 -11.98
CA PHE A 313 6.45 -5.78 -11.11
C PHE A 313 7.24 -6.00 -9.83
N VAL A 314 7.92 -4.97 -9.35
CA VAL A 314 8.62 -4.98 -8.06
C VAL A 314 8.13 -3.84 -7.20
N PHE A 315 7.76 -4.16 -5.98
CA PHE A 315 7.24 -3.22 -4.99
C PHE A 315 8.10 -3.28 -3.71
N ASN A 316 7.98 -2.25 -2.89
CA ASN A 316 8.36 -2.32 -1.49
C ASN A 316 7.16 -2.73 -0.62
N ASN A 317 7.39 -2.92 0.69
CA ASN A 317 6.35 -3.36 1.61
C ASN A 317 5.49 -2.22 2.20
N TYR A 318 5.61 -1.00 1.71
CA TYR A 318 4.87 0.16 2.24
C TYR A 318 4.11 0.96 1.18
N SER A 319 4.23 0.62 -0.10
CA SER A 319 3.54 1.35 -1.18
C SER A 319 3.08 0.42 -2.29
N GLY A 320 1.82 0.58 -2.72
CA GLY A 320 1.25 -0.05 -3.91
C GLY A 320 1.75 0.56 -5.24
N THR A 321 2.59 1.59 -5.18
CA THR A 321 3.32 2.10 -6.36
C THR A 321 4.54 1.22 -6.59
N PRO A 322 4.67 0.55 -7.76
CA PRO A 322 5.83 -0.29 -8.02
C PRO A 322 7.12 0.55 -8.08
N LEU A 323 8.21 0.01 -7.56
CA LEU A 323 9.55 0.55 -7.79
C LEU A 323 9.83 0.59 -9.30
N TRP A 324 9.42 -0.46 -10.00
CA TRP A 324 9.44 -0.54 -11.44
C TRP A 324 8.58 -1.70 -11.96
N ALA A 325 8.28 -1.66 -13.27
CA ALA A 325 7.71 -2.77 -14.02
C ALA A 325 8.51 -2.99 -15.30
N ALA A 326 8.83 -4.26 -15.61
CA ALA A 326 9.60 -4.65 -16.78
C ALA A 326 8.81 -5.60 -17.67
N GLN A 327 8.64 -5.22 -18.96
CA GLN A 327 7.98 -6.05 -19.96
C GLN A 327 8.87 -7.23 -20.37
N THR A 328 8.30 -8.43 -20.40
CA THR A 328 8.98 -9.67 -20.81
C THR A 328 8.62 -10.10 -22.23
N ASN A 329 7.69 -9.42 -22.88
CA ASN A 329 7.10 -9.72 -24.19
C ASN A 329 6.44 -11.11 -24.30
N GLY A 330 6.08 -11.70 -23.21
CA GLY A 330 5.33 -12.95 -23.08
C GLY A 330 4.99 -13.22 -21.62
N PRO A 331 4.01 -14.09 -21.33
CA PRO A 331 3.58 -14.39 -19.97
C PRO A 331 4.74 -14.70 -19.02
N VAL A 332 4.67 -14.17 -17.80
CA VAL A 332 5.55 -14.53 -16.69
C VAL A 332 4.91 -15.64 -15.89
N ASN A 333 5.43 -16.85 -15.99
CA ASN A 333 4.85 -18.05 -15.38
C ASN A 333 5.13 -18.14 -13.88
N THR A 334 6.36 -17.83 -13.47
CA THR A 334 6.74 -17.73 -12.06
C THR A 334 7.82 -16.69 -11.86
N VAL A 335 7.89 -16.18 -10.65
CA VAL A 335 8.94 -15.28 -10.15
C VAL A 335 9.48 -15.81 -8.84
N ASP A 336 10.71 -15.42 -8.52
CA ASP A 336 11.31 -15.66 -7.22
C ASP A 336 12.25 -14.52 -6.84
N VAL A 337 12.62 -14.42 -5.55
CA VAL A 337 13.42 -13.32 -5.00
C VAL A 337 14.42 -13.84 -3.97
N SER A 338 15.65 -13.29 -3.97
CA SER A 338 16.65 -13.60 -2.95
C SER A 338 16.18 -13.20 -1.55
N ALA A 339 16.70 -13.84 -0.51
CA ALA A 339 16.27 -13.60 0.87
C ALA A 339 16.36 -12.11 1.30
N ASP A 340 17.36 -11.40 0.79
CA ASP A 340 17.60 -9.97 1.03
C ASP A 340 16.91 -9.04 0.01
N GLY A 341 16.07 -9.57 -0.85
CA GLY A 341 15.33 -8.81 -1.85
C GLY A 341 16.16 -8.19 -2.98
N SER A 342 17.48 -8.42 -3.03
CA SER A 342 18.38 -7.72 -3.95
C SER A 342 18.33 -8.22 -5.39
N LEU A 343 18.00 -9.50 -5.61
CA LEU A 343 17.86 -10.13 -6.91
C LEU A 343 16.48 -10.75 -7.11
N ILE A 344 15.97 -10.62 -8.31
CA ILE A 344 14.68 -11.15 -8.75
C ILE A 344 14.93 -12.07 -9.95
N ALA A 345 14.34 -13.28 -9.92
CA ALA A 345 14.33 -14.21 -11.03
C ALA A 345 12.92 -14.29 -11.64
N ALA A 346 12.83 -14.42 -12.96
CA ALA A 346 11.58 -14.61 -13.67
C ALA A 346 11.68 -15.68 -14.74
N ALA A 347 10.71 -16.59 -14.76
CA ALA A 347 10.51 -17.57 -15.82
C ALA A 347 9.38 -17.08 -16.74
N SER A 348 9.71 -16.88 -18.03
CA SER A 348 8.78 -16.32 -19.00
C SER A 348 8.67 -17.23 -20.23
N ASP A 349 7.52 -17.15 -20.89
CA ASP A 349 7.35 -17.73 -22.24
C ASP A 349 8.26 -17.03 -23.26
N GLY A 350 8.58 -15.75 -23.01
CA GLY A 350 9.30 -14.92 -23.97
C GLY A 350 8.48 -14.62 -25.24
N PRO A 351 9.02 -13.81 -26.16
CA PRO A 351 8.35 -13.48 -27.41
C PRO A 351 8.44 -14.66 -28.39
N MET A 352 7.42 -14.80 -29.23
CA MET A 352 7.31 -15.89 -30.21
C MET A 352 8.51 -16.04 -31.16
N ASN A 353 9.30 -14.98 -31.36
CA ASN A 353 10.50 -15.01 -32.20
C ASN A 353 11.77 -15.36 -31.44
N HIS A 354 11.70 -15.67 -30.13
CA HIS A 354 12.84 -15.97 -29.24
C HIS A 354 13.95 -14.90 -29.28
N SER A 355 13.58 -13.63 -29.44
CA SER A 355 14.54 -12.54 -29.57
C SER A 355 15.09 -12.02 -28.24
N THR A 356 14.47 -12.41 -27.12
CA THR A 356 14.87 -12.06 -25.75
C THR A 356 15.05 -13.33 -24.91
N GLY A 357 15.66 -13.20 -23.71
CA GLY A 357 15.81 -14.33 -22.81
C GLY A 357 14.49 -14.72 -22.16
N ASP A 358 14.33 -16.00 -21.88
CA ASP A 358 13.14 -16.57 -21.23
C ASP A 358 13.38 -16.83 -19.73
N LEU A 359 14.66 -16.94 -19.30
CA LEU A 359 15.07 -16.95 -17.89
C LEU A 359 15.81 -15.64 -17.60
N LEU A 360 15.20 -14.79 -16.79
CA LEU A 360 15.63 -13.41 -16.57
C LEU A 360 15.96 -13.17 -15.11
N ILE A 361 17.06 -12.43 -14.86
CA ILE A 361 17.45 -11.95 -13.54
C ILE A 361 17.46 -10.42 -13.57
N TYR A 362 16.86 -9.81 -12.54
CA TYR A 362 16.82 -8.38 -12.34
C TYR A 362 17.45 -8.03 -10.99
N ARG A 363 17.86 -6.76 -10.83
CA ARG A 363 18.21 -6.18 -9.54
C ARG A 363 17.01 -5.38 -9.01
N ARG A 364 16.85 -5.32 -7.69
CA ARG A 364 15.78 -4.57 -7.05
C ARG A 364 15.69 -3.11 -7.52
N GLN A 365 16.82 -2.46 -7.79
CA GLN A 365 16.90 -1.05 -8.17
C GLN A 365 16.72 -0.79 -9.67
N SER A 366 16.49 -1.82 -10.51
CA SER A 366 16.46 -1.62 -11.96
C SER A 366 15.51 -2.57 -12.67
N SER A 367 14.69 -2.03 -13.56
CA SER A 367 13.90 -2.78 -14.54
C SER A 367 14.74 -3.35 -15.70
N ASP A 368 16.01 -2.95 -15.80
CA ASP A 368 16.91 -3.51 -16.80
C ASP A 368 17.23 -4.96 -16.46
N VAL A 369 17.17 -5.84 -17.48
CA VAL A 369 17.60 -7.22 -17.33
C VAL A 369 19.08 -7.25 -16.96
N PHE A 370 19.38 -7.77 -15.79
CA PHE A 370 20.74 -7.86 -15.28
C PHE A 370 21.50 -9.04 -15.91
N LEU A 371 20.86 -10.22 -15.93
CA LEU A 371 21.35 -11.41 -16.61
C LEU A 371 20.21 -12.09 -17.34
N GLU A 372 20.50 -12.72 -18.48
CA GLU A 372 19.52 -13.49 -19.24
C GLU A 372 20.08 -14.81 -19.78
N VAL A 373 19.21 -15.78 -19.95
CA VAL A 373 19.46 -16.99 -20.73
C VAL A 373 18.39 -17.13 -21.78
N ASN A 374 18.79 -17.11 -23.04
CA ASN A 374 17.92 -17.52 -24.15
C ASN A 374 17.76 -19.04 -24.10
N THR A 375 16.59 -19.51 -23.70
CA THR A 375 16.30 -20.93 -23.57
C THR A 375 15.74 -21.49 -24.87
N ALA A 376 15.69 -22.81 -25.01
CA ALA A 376 15.18 -23.43 -26.23
C ALA A 376 13.66 -23.30 -26.37
N GLY A 377 12.94 -23.01 -25.28
CA GLY A 377 11.49 -22.85 -25.22
C GLY A 377 11.05 -22.17 -23.95
N SER A 378 9.75 -22.07 -23.76
CA SER A 378 9.12 -21.38 -22.62
C SER A 378 9.58 -21.93 -21.28
N MET A 379 9.96 -21.03 -20.36
CA MET A 379 10.26 -21.38 -18.98
C MET A 379 8.98 -21.36 -18.15
N ILE A 380 8.77 -22.40 -17.33
CA ILE A 380 7.55 -22.57 -16.53
C ILE A 380 7.82 -22.22 -15.07
N LYS A 381 8.95 -22.67 -14.54
CA LYS A 381 9.27 -22.55 -13.12
C LYS A 381 10.70 -22.02 -12.92
N VAL A 382 10.87 -21.23 -11.89
CA VAL A 382 12.17 -20.70 -11.44
C VAL A 382 12.26 -20.81 -9.92
N ASP A 383 13.48 -21.06 -9.42
CA ASP A 383 13.84 -21.03 -8.00
C ASP A 383 15.23 -20.40 -7.85
N LEU A 384 15.36 -19.44 -6.94
CA LEU A 384 16.56 -18.64 -6.67
C LEU A 384 17.08 -19.00 -5.28
N SER A 385 18.38 -19.29 -5.16
CA SER A 385 18.97 -19.53 -3.84
C SER A 385 18.81 -18.31 -2.92
N ASP A 386 18.65 -18.52 -1.62
CA ASP A 386 18.47 -17.45 -0.61
C ASP A 386 19.55 -16.35 -0.71
N ASP A 387 20.81 -16.74 -0.98
CA ASP A 387 21.94 -15.81 -1.17
C ASP A 387 21.98 -15.14 -2.55
N GLY A 388 21.02 -15.47 -3.42
CA GLY A 388 20.95 -14.98 -4.78
C GLY A 388 22.04 -15.47 -5.72
N ALA A 389 22.92 -16.41 -5.31
CA ALA A 389 24.10 -16.83 -6.08
C ALA A 389 23.77 -17.76 -7.24
N LEU A 390 22.74 -18.58 -7.09
CA LEU A 390 22.31 -19.62 -8.03
C LEU A 390 20.84 -19.45 -8.38
N CYS A 391 20.50 -19.72 -9.64
CA CYS A 391 19.12 -19.81 -10.08
C CYS A 391 18.94 -21.07 -10.93
N ILE A 392 17.87 -21.83 -10.64
CA ILE A 392 17.43 -22.95 -11.47
C ILE A 392 16.13 -22.58 -12.16
N GLY A 393 16.00 -22.95 -13.44
CA GLY A 393 14.76 -22.81 -14.18
C GLY A 393 14.50 -24.05 -15.02
N ALA A 394 13.23 -24.40 -15.19
CA ALA A 394 12.81 -25.47 -16.09
C ALA A 394 11.54 -25.12 -16.86
N GLY A 395 11.35 -25.80 -18.00
CA GLY A 395 10.19 -25.56 -18.85
C GLY A 395 10.16 -26.46 -20.08
N LYS A 396 9.47 -25.96 -21.10
CA LYS A 396 9.32 -26.67 -22.38
C LYS A 396 10.58 -26.58 -23.25
N GLY A 397 10.77 -27.54 -24.14
CA GLY A 397 11.79 -27.52 -25.16
C GLY A 397 11.43 -26.73 -26.41
N VAL A 398 10.21 -26.21 -26.48
CA VAL A 398 9.66 -25.37 -27.54
C VAL A 398 8.89 -24.21 -26.94
N HIS A 399 8.69 -23.14 -27.70
CA HIS A 399 7.85 -22.02 -27.25
C HIS A 399 6.40 -22.50 -27.01
N SER A 400 5.70 -21.89 -26.04
CA SER A 400 4.33 -22.28 -25.64
C SER A 400 3.32 -22.28 -26.77
N TYR A 401 3.49 -21.43 -27.78
CA TYR A 401 2.67 -21.40 -29.01
C TYR A 401 3.01 -22.49 -30.02
N ASP A 402 4.18 -23.13 -29.90
CA ASP A 402 4.59 -24.15 -30.82
C ASP A 402 4.02 -25.53 -30.40
N MET A 403 3.52 -26.27 -31.36
CA MET A 403 3.18 -27.68 -31.16
C MET A 403 4.47 -28.49 -31.06
N GLY A 404 4.73 -29.10 -29.91
CA GLY A 404 5.93 -29.90 -29.70
C GLY A 404 6.06 -30.46 -28.30
N TRP A 405 6.98 -31.40 -28.16
CA TRP A 405 7.32 -32.05 -26.90
C TRP A 405 8.78 -31.69 -26.55
N GLY A 406 9.14 -32.07 -25.37
CA GLY A 406 10.49 -31.85 -24.82
C GLY A 406 10.53 -30.78 -23.76
N GLY A 407 11.58 -30.83 -22.96
CA GLY A 407 11.81 -29.89 -21.87
C GLY A 407 13.25 -29.49 -21.74
N ASN A 408 13.47 -28.43 -21.03
CA ASN A 408 14.75 -27.91 -20.69
C ASN A 408 14.81 -27.57 -19.21
N ALA A 409 16.00 -27.71 -18.62
CA ALA A 409 16.32 -27.18 -17.30
C ALA A 409 17.71 -26.58 -17.31
N TYR A 410 17.89 -25.47 -16.58
CA TYR A 410 19.14 -24.73 -16.50
C TYR A 410 19.47 -24.44 -15.05
N LEU A 411 20.72 -24.68 -14.64
CA LEU A 411 21.28 -24.06 -13.43
C LEU A 411 22.28 -23.00 -13.89
N ILE A 412 22.11 -21.80 -13.37
CA ILE A 412 22.94 -20.64 -13.73
C ILE A 412 23.53 -19.99 -12.47
N ARG A 413 24.63 -19.25 -12.67
CA ARG A 413 25.03 -18.22 -11.69
C ARG A 413 24.21 -16.97 -11.93
N SER A 414 23.50 -16.55 -10.93
CA SER A 414 22.70 -15.31 -10.93
C SER A 414 23.51 -14.07 -10.54
N THR A 415 24.80 -14.24 -10.21
CA THR A 415 25.72 -13.16 -9.88
C THR A 415 26.95 -13.20 -10.77
N PRO A 416 27.34 -12.08 -11.44
CA PRO A 416 28.53 -12.04 -12.26
C PRO A 416 29.80 -12.24 -11.43
N SER A 417 30.68 -13.13 -11.87
CA SER A 417 32.00 -13.37 -11.21
C SER A 417 32.94 -12.16 -11.28
N THR A 418 32.60 -11.15 -12.09
CA THR A 418 33.36 -9.90 -12.28
C THR A 418 32.78 -8.72 -11.49
N ALA A 419 31.86 -8.98 -10.60
CA ALA A 419 31.23 -7.94 -9.77
C ALA A 419 31.77 -7.96 -8.33
N GLY A 420 31.86 -6.80 -7.71
CA GLY A 420 32.11 -6.58 -6.30
C GLY A 420 30.97 -5.85 -5.61
N SER A 421 31.20 -5.39 -4.40
CA SER A 421 30.21 -4.63 -3.61
C SER A 421 30.85 -3.40 -2.98
N LEU A 422 30.01 -2.44 -2.61
CA LEU A 422 30.37 -1.26 -1.81
C LEU A 422 29.48 -1.22 -0.57
N SER A 423 30.05 -1.11 0.60
CA SER A 423 29.34 -0.88 1.85
C SER A 423 29.93 0.31 2.61
N GLY A 424 29.25 0.77 3.66
CA GLY A 424 29.79 1.80 4.50
C GLY A 424 28.79 2.34 5.51
N VAL A 425 29.25 3.38 6.21
CA VAL A 425 28.45 4.12 7.19
C VAL A 425 28.53 5.61 6.86
N ILE A 426 27.39 6.21 6.64
CA ILE A 426 27.25 7.65 6.41
C ILE A 426 26.56 8.27 7.62
N THR A 427 27.19 9.26 8.22
CA THR A 427 26.63 9.99 9.36
C THR A 427 26.22 11.40 8.95
N LEU A 428 25.29 11.97 9.70
CA LEU A 428 24.83 13.34 9.52
C LEU A 428 25.19 14.15 10.79
N ASN A 429 25.77 15.33 10.62
CA ASN A 429 26.04 16.17 11.77
C ASN A 429 24.72 16.71 12.35
N GLU A 430 24.66 16.72 13.71
CA GLU A 430 23.54 17.28 14.49
C GLU A 430 22.20 16.54 14.42
N VAL A 431 22.14 15.37 13.77
CA VAL A 431 20.98 14.47 13.78
C VAL A 431 21.36 13.08 14.29
N SER A 432 20.39 12.33 14.79
CA SER A 432 20.59 10.99 15.32
C SER A 432 20.07 9.87 14.43
N ASP A 433 19.23 10.19 13.46
CA ASP A 433 18.73 9.28 12.44
C ASP A 433 19.46 9.55 11.14
N PHE A 434 20.23 8.58 10.67
CA PHE A 434 21.03 8.69 9.44
C PHE A 434 20.36 8.01 8.24
N SER A 435 19.08 7.64 8.35
CA SER A 435 18.33 7.00 7.27
C SER A 435 18.16 7.90 6.04
N GLY A 436 18.00 7.30 4.87
CA GLY A 436 17.63 7.99 3.63
C GLY A 436 18.73 8.89 3.04
N VAL A 437 20.00 8.70 3.38
CA VAL A 437 21.11 9.28 2.62
C VAL A 437 21.30 8.45 1.35
N THR A 438 21.23 9.07 0.19
CA THR A 438 21.44 8.40 -1.10
C THR A 438 22.93 8.28 -1.40
N VAL A 439 23.41 7.07 -1.63
CA VAL A 439 24.77 6.76 -2.04
C VAL A 439 24.72 6.23 -3.47
N THR A 440 25.33 6.95 -4.42
CA THR A 440 25.26 6.63 -5.86
C THR A 440 26.63 6.39 -6.45
N ILE A 441 26.78 5.34 -7.26
CA ILE A 441 27.96 5.06 -8.06
C ILE A 441 27.87 5.84 -9.37
N GLU A 442 28.77 6.82 -9.58
CA GLU A 442 28.77 7.63 -10.80
C GLU A 442 29.21 6.86 -12.04
N GLY A 443 28.56 7.12 -13.16
CA GLY A 443 28.91 6.59 -14.49
C GLY A 443 28.34 5.21 -14.82
N ILE A 444 27.55 4.65 -13.93
CA ILE A 444 26.72 3.45 -14.17
C ILE A 444 25.32 3.70 -13.60
N ASP A 445 24.29 3.47 -14.43
CA ASP A 445 22.92 3.76 -14.06
C ASP A 445 22.38 2.72 -13.04
N ASN A 446 21.49 3.16 -12.16
CA ASN A 446 20.76 2.34 -11.20
C ASN A 446 21.67 1.57 -10.20
N TYR A 447 22.84 2.13 -9.85
CA TYR A 447 23.69 1.63 -8.77
C TYR A 447 23.71 2.63 -7.63
N TYR A 448 22.66 2.62 -6.84
CA TYR A 448 22.50 3.44 -5.64
C TYR A 448 21.83 2.65 -4.51
N GLU A 449 21.94 3.15 -3.30
CA GLU A 449 21.25 2.64 -2.14
C GLU A 449 21.00 3.77 -1.13
N HIS A 450 20.03 3.58 -0.24
CA HIS A 450 19.75 4.48 0.86
C HIS A 450 20.29 3.90 2.17
N THR A 451 20.77 4.77 3.05
CA THR A 451 21.19 4.36 4.39
C THR A 451 20.01 4.00 5.27
N ASN A 452 20.20 3.07 6.21
CA ASN A 452 19.30 2.83 7.34
C ASN A 452 19.49 3.88 8.46
N SER A 453 18.76 3.75 9.59
CA SER A 453 18.86 4.67 10.74
C SER A 453 20.25 4.73 11.38
N ASP A 454 21.05 3.68 11.26
CA ASP A 454 22.43 3.62 11.75
C ASP A 454 23.45 4.19 10.73
N GLY A 455 22.95 4.60 9.55
CA GLY A 455 23.76 5.12 8.45
C GLY A 455 24.41 4.05 7.58
N GLU A 456 24.09 2.80 7.78
CA GLU A 456 24.63 1.67 7.04
C GLU A 456 23.97 1.53 5.67
N PHE A 457 24.76 1.15 4.66
CA PHE A 457 24.29 0.83 3.33
C PHE A 457 25.12 -0.26 2.68
N MET A 458 24.58 -0.95 1.65
CA MET A 458 25.32 -1.92 0.83
C MET A 458 24.79 -1.94 -0.61
N ILE A 459 25.64 -1.53 -1.56
CA ILE A 459 25.39 -1.65 -3.01
C ILE A 459 26.11 -2.91 -3.52
N LYS A 460 25.35 -3.86 -4.06
CA LYS A 460 25.85 -5.16 -4.55
C LYS A 460 25.99 -5.19 -6.06
N TYR A 461 26.77 -6.15 -6.53
CA TYR A 461 26.91 -6.51 -7.94
C TYR A 461 27.44 -5.38 -8.82
N ILE A 462 28.30 -4.51 -8.28
CA ILE A 462 28.95 -3.42 -9.00
C ILE A 462 30.02 -4.02 -9.90
N PRO A 463 30.06 -3.71 -11.20
CA PRO A 463 31.15 -4.16 -12.09
C PRO A 463 32.53 -3.76 -11.57
N GLU A 464 33.54 -4.63 -11.73
CA GLU A 464 34.90 -4.29 -11.36
C GLU A 464 35.35 -3.00 -12.08
N GLY A 465 35.91 -2.06 -11.32
CA GLY A 465 36.28 -0.76 -11.85
C GLY A 465 36.74 0.24 -10.78
N THR A 466 36.92 1.47 -11.20
CA THR A 466 37.18 2.61 -10.31
C THR A 466 36.15 3.66 -10.57
N TYR A 467 35.44 4.07 -9.52
CA TYR A 467 34.29 4.95 -9.61
C TYR A 467 34.40 6.14 -8.65
N ASN A 468 33.71 7.21 -8.96
CA ASN A 468 33.35 8.19 -7.96
C ASN A 468 32.05 7.74 -7.28
N VAL A 469 31.89 8.09 -6.02
CA VAL A 469 30.67 7.81 -5.24
C VAL A 469 30.14 9.12 -4.72
N THR A 470 28.93 9.48 -5.12
CA THR A 470 28.22 10.68 -4.66
C THR A 470 27.31 10.31 -3.50
N ILE A 471 27.34 11.14 -2.46
CA ILE A 471 26.59 10.96 -1.21
C ILE A 471 25.78 12.23 -1.01
N GLU A 472 24.47 12.09 -0.96
CA GLU A 472 23.56 13.24 -0.91
C GLU A 472 22.32 12.97 -0.05
N LYS A 473 21.83 14.02 0.58
CA LYS A 473 20.54 14.06 1.28
C LYS A 473 20.03 15.50 1.27
N THR A 474 18.74 15.67 1.04
CA THR A 474 18.07 16.98 1.14
C THR A 474 18.41 17.68 2.44
N GLY A 475 18.88 18.92 2.35
CA GLY A 475 19.28 19.76 3.48
C GLY A 475 20.72 19.57 3.96
N PHE A 476 21.50 18.74 3.30
CA PHE A 476 22.90 18.50 3.63
C PHE A 476 23.83 18.77 2.45
N THR A 477 25.08 19.09 2.75
CA THR A 477 26.11 19.31 1.72
C THR A 477 26.48 18.02 1.03
N THR A 478 26.26 17.94 -0.29
CA THR A 478 26.65 16.78 -1.10
C THR A 478 28.16 16.54 -1.03
N GLN A 479 28.56 15.28 -0.87
CA GLN A 479 29.96 14.87 -0.85
C GLN A 479 30.25 13.86 -1.95
N THR A 480 31.40 13.96 -2.62
CA THR A 480 31.86 12.97 -3.59
C THR A 480 33.19 12.35 -3.14
N ILE A 481 33.22 11.02 -3.00
CA ILE A 481 34.44 10.25 -2.76
C ILE A 481 34.95 9.76 -4.11
N SER A 482 36.13 10.23 -4.52
CA SER A 482 36.71 9.92 -5.83
C SER A 482 37.60 8.68 -5.80
N ASN A 483 37.62 7.94 -6.93
CA ASN A 483 38.53 6.80 -7.16
C ASN A 483 38.31 5.63 -6.20
N VAL A 484 37.05 5.31 -5.84
CA VAL A 484 36.72 4.08 -5.11
C VAL A 484 36.94 2.87 -6.03
N ALA A 485 37.84 1.99 -5.64
CA ALA A 485 38.14 0.78 -6.40
C ALA A 485 37.19 -0.36 -6.00
N ILE A 486 36.48 -0.90 -6.96
CA ILE A 486 35.64 -2.10 -6.80
C ILE A 486 36.40 -3.27 -7.42
N THR A 487 36.67 -4.28 -6.61
CA THR A 487 37.33 -5.53 -7.02
C THR A 487 36.33 -6.68 -7.06
N ALA A 488 36.45 -7.54 -8.06
CA ALA A 488 35.55 -8.70 -8.19
C ALA A 488 35.55 -9.59 -6.93
N SER A 489 34.36 -9.96 -6.49
CA SER A 489 34.08 -10.79 -5.29
C SER A 489 34.55 -10.18 -3.95
N GLU A 490 34.92 -8.90 -3.92
CA GLU A 490 35.31 -8.18 -2.70
C GLU A 490 34.29 -7.08 -2.38
N THR A 491 34.24 -6.67 -1.12
CA THR A 491 33.46 -5.52 -0.67
C THR A 491 34.40 -4.37 -0.33
N ALA A 492 34.31 -3.28 -1.09
CA ALA A 492 34.95 -2.02 -0.74
C ALA A 492 34.15 -1.33 0.38
N THR A 493 34.81 -0.49 1.19
CA THR A 493 34.13 0.25 2.27
C THR A 493 34.45 1.74 2.20
N ILE A 494 33.43 2.57 2.49
CA ILE A 494 33.57 4.02 2.64
C ILE A 494 32.89 4.51 3.92
N GLU A 495 33.38 5.64 4.42
CA GLU A 495 32.75 6.36 5.53
C GLU A 495 32.71 7.85 5.17
N ALA A 496 31.62 8.52 5.49
CA ALA A 496 31.47 9.97 5.30
C ALA A 496 30.55 10.58 6.35
N THR A 497 30.70 11.91 6.53
CA THR A 497 29.80 12.71 7.37
C THR A 497 29.35 13.91 6.55
N LEU A 498 28.04 14.14 6.46
CA LEU A 498 27.49 15.31 5.78
C LEU A 498 27.13 16.41 6.79
N ASP A 499 27.41 17.65 6.42
CA ASP A 499 27.08 18.83 7.19
C ASP A 499 25.73 19.41 6.74
N ALA A 500 24.87 19.82 7.65
CA ALA A 500 23.60 20.48 7.34
C ALA A 500 23.84 21.85 6.66
N VAL A 501 22.97 22.20 5.71
CA VAL A 501 23.02 23.50 5.00
C VAL A 501 22.52 24.65 5.87
N GLY A 502 21.69 24.38 6.85
CA GLY A 502 21.13 25.33 7.82
C GLY A 502 20.34 24.59 8.88
N SER A 503 19.67 25.32 9.75
CA SER A 503 18.80 24.71 10.77
C SER A 503 17.48 24.28 10.15
N PRO A 504 16.86 23.14 10.56
CA PRO A 504 15.55 22.74 10.07
C PRO A 504 14.46 23.71 10.54
N ILE A 505 13.39 23.82 9.74
CA ILE A 505 12.16 24.51 10.14
C ILE A 505 11.59 23.84 11.40
N GLN A 506 11.07 24.64 12.30
CA GLN A 506 10.54 24.17 13.58
C GLN A 506 9.02 24.22 13.60
N ASN A 507 8.44 23.34 14.43
CA ASN A 507 7.03 23.36 14.78
C ASN A 507 6.08 23.30 13.55
N LEU A 508 6.43 22.46 12.54
CA LEU A 508 5.46 22.12 11.51
C LEU A 508 4.25 21.44 12.17
N TYR A 509 3.08 21.85 11.76
CA TYR A 509 1.79 21.29 12.14
C TYR A 509 0.96 21.01 10.89
N ALA A 510 0.21 19.90 10.88
CA ALA A 510 -0.73 19.51 9.83
C ALA A 510 -2.10 19.22 10.43
N THR A 511 -3.18 19.67 9.78
CA THR A 511 -4.55 19.38 10.23
C THR A 511 -4.93 17.91 10.03
N LYS A 512 -5.81 17.41 10.92
CA LYS A 512 -6.24 16.00 10.96
C LYS A 512 -7.77 15.92 10.90
N GLY A 513 -8.31 15.77 9.69
CA GLY A 513 -9.74 15.59 9.46
C GLY A 513 -10.60 16.84 9.78
N VAL A 514 -10.05 18.03 9.63
CA VAL A 514 -10.70 19.29 9.99
C VAL A 514 -11.42 19.91 8.81
N GLU A 515 -10.79 19.88 7.64
CA GLU A 515 -11.24 20.52 6.40
C GLU A 515 -11.11 19.54 5.21
N LYS A 516 -11.61 19.96 4.05
CA LYS A 516 -11.44 19.24 2.78
C LYS A 516 -10.03 19.37 2.18
N PHE A 517 -9.11 19.97 2.89
CA PHE A 517 -7.68 20.10 2.58
C PHE A 517 -6.87 19.90 3.87
N VAL A 518 -5.59 19.60 3.73
CA VAL A 518 -4.68 19.60 4.87
C VAL A 518 -4.02 20.97 4.96
N GLU A 519 -4.33 21.71 6.02
CA GLU A 519 -3.64 22.96 6.31
C GLU A 519 -2.34 22.67 7.04
N LEU A 520 -1.24 23.15 6.48
CA LEU A 520 0.09 23.12 7.08
C LEU A 520 0.42 24.48 7.66
N ARG A 521 1.01 24.51 8.85
CA ARG A 521 1.56 25.71 9.49
C ARG A 521 2.93 25.41 10.07
N TRP A 522 3.87 26.37 9.98
CA TRP A 522 5.23 26.23 10.54
C TRP A 522 5.74 27.55 11.09
N GLU A 523 6.87 27.53 11.81
CA GLU A 523 7.53 28.73 12.26
C GLU A 523 8.31 29.41 11.14
N GLU A 524 8.29 30.76 11.13
CA GLU A 524 9.07 31.55 10.19
C GLU A 524 10.58 31.28 10.39
N TYR A 525 11.26 30.98 9.28
CA TYR A 525 12.70 30.78 9.30
C TYR A 525 13.42 32.13 9.55
N GLN A 526 14.33 32.16 10.51
CA GLN A 526 14.88 33.38 11.02
C GLN A 526 16.03 33.96 10.17
N GLU A 527 16.60 33.18 9.26
CA GLU A 527 17.68 33.64 8.39
C GLU A 527 17.14 34.05 7.03
N SER A 528 18.02 34.52 6.13
CA SER A 528 17.63 34.92 4.78
C SER A 528 17.26 33.69 3.93
N LEU A 529 16.09 33.71 3.32
CA LEU A 529 15.59 32.61 2.48
C LEU A 529 14.89 33.17 1.22
N GLN A 530 14.72 32.30 0.21
CA GLN A 530 13.98 32.60 -1.03
C GLN A 530 12.52 32.15 -0.95
N GLY A 531 12.23 31.10 -0.18
CA GLY A 531 10.91 30.49 -0.03
C GLY A 531 10.97 29.20 0.77
N TYR A 532 9.87 28.46 0.76
CA TYR A 532 9.77 27.14 1.40
C TYR A 532 9.33 26.10 0.39
N ASN A 533 9.90 24.90 0.48
CA ASN A 533 9.43 23.71 -0.20
C ASN A 533 8.59 22.88 0.75
N ILE A 534 7.45 22.40 0.24
CA ILE A 534 6.52 21.55 0.97
C ILE A 534 6.62 20.14 0.39
N TYR A 535 6.84 19.16 1.24
CA TYR A 535 6.97 17.76 0.88
C TYR A 535 5.86 16.93 1.47
N ARG A 536 5.43 15.92 0.76
CA ARG A 536 4.40 14.96 1.19
C ARG A 536 4.78 13.54 0.79
N LYS A 537 4.51 12.59 1.67
CA LYS A 537 4.59 11.16 1.40
C LYS A 537 3.36 10.45 1.96
N ASP A 538 3.04 9.28 1.42
CA ASP A 538 1.87 8.49 1.80
C ASP A 538 2.18 7.36 2.79
N ASN A 539 3.44 7.18 3.15
CA ASN A 539 3.86 6.24 4.19
C ASN A 539 5.02 6.84 4.99
N ILE A 540 4.97 6.69 6.31
CA ILE A 540 6.01 7.23 7.23
C ILE A 540 7.41 6.68 6.90
N ASN A 541 7.53 5.47 6.39
CA ASN A 541 8.78 4.79 6.09
C ASN A 541 9.33 5.10 4.69
N SER A 542 8.56 5.78 3.82
CA SER A 542 9.07 6.20 2.51
C SER A 542 9.95 7.44 2.61
N ASN A 543 10.82 7.67 1.62
CA ASN A 543 11.53 8.92 1.48
C ASN A 543 10.61 10.00 0.91
N PHE A 544 10.94 11.28 1.17
CA PHE A 544 10.36 12.39 0.44
C PHE A 544 11.04 12.48 -0.94
N ASP A 545 10.22 12.58 -1.97
CA ASP A 545 10.68 12.77 -3.36
C ASP A 545 10.72 14.28 -3.71
N GLU A 546 10.10 14.68 -4.83
CA GLU A 546 10.00 16.09 -5.22
C GLU A 546 8.99 16.84 -4.34
N PRO A 547 9.18 18.15 -4.09
CA PRO A 547 8.22 18.94 -3.33
C PRO A 547 6.88 19.03 -4.06
N ILE A 548 5.77 18.88 -3.32
CA ILE A 548 4.42 19.07 -3.88
C ILE A 548 4.11 20.54 -4.18
N ALA A 549 4.77 21.45 -3.48
CA ALA A 549 4.62 22.90 -3.69
C ALA A 549 5.86 23.66 -3.21
N THR A 550 6.04 24.86 -3.79
CA THR A 550 6.98 25.86 -3.33
C THR A 550 6.22 27.16 -3.06
N VAL A 551 6.39 27.75 -1.87
CA VAL A 551 5.77 29.02 -1.48
C VAL A 551 6.80 30.10 -1.21
N ASN A 552 6.38 31.37 -1.33
CA ASN A 552 7.24 32.50 -1.08
C ASN A 552 7.69 32.62 0.38
N SER A 553 8.79 33.32 0.63
CA SER A 553 9.38 33.52 1.95
C SER A 553 8.48 34.23 2.98
N ASP A 554 7.42 34.91 2.55
CA ASP A 554 6.43 35.59 3.42
C ASP A 554 5.28 34.65 3.87
N LYS A 555 5.29 33.38 3.41
CA LYS A 555 4.26 32.40 3.71
C LYS A 555 4.76 31.40 4.76
N ILE A 556 4.00 31.23 5.81
CA ILE A 556 4.21 30.23 6.87
C ILE A 556 3.04 29.24 6.96
N THR A 557 2.21 29.22 5.93
CA THR A 557 1.07 28.29 5.80
C THR A 557 0.94 27.82 4.37
N TYR A 558 0.40 26.60 4.21
CA TYR A 558 0.05 26.02 2.91
C TYR A 558 -1.18 25.10 3.07
N ASN A 559 -2.11 25.14 2.09
CA ASN A 559 -3.25 24.24 2.04
C ASN A 559 -2.99 23.20 0.96
N ASP A 560 -2.88 21.94 1.35
CA ASP A 560 -2.83 20.83 0.39
C ASP A 560 -4.25 20.43 0.00
N GLU A 561 -4.75 21.04 -1.09
CA GLU A 561 -6.04 20.73 -1.70
C GLU A 561 -6.03 19.44 -2.53
N THR A 562 -4.85 18.78 -2.65
CA THR A 562 -4.68 17.53 -3.41
C THR A 562 -4.70 16.29 -2.52
N ALA A 563 -4.81 16.46 -1.20
CA ALA A 563 -4.99 15.36 -0.27
C ALA A 563 -6.37 14.74 -0.46
N ILE A 564 -6.43 13.42 -0.58
CA ILE A 564 -7.68 12.68 -0.80
C ILE A 564 -8.27 12.15 0.50
N PRO A 565 -9.60 12.08 0.63
CA PRO A 565 -10.26 11.46 1.78
C PRO A 565 -9.78 10.02 2.02
N THR A 566 -9.90 9.54 3.26
CA THR A 566 -9.51 8.18 3.71
C THR A 566 -8.00 7.87 3.64
N LYS A 567 -7.17 8.81 3.16
CA LYS A 567 -5.74 8.61 3.09
C LYS A 567 -4.99 9.53 4.05
N THR A 568 -4.13 8.92 4.86
CA THR A 568 -3.19 9.63 5.72
C THR A 568 -1.93 9.97 4.95
N TYR A 569 -1.45 11.20 5.11
CA TYR A 569 -0.20 11.70 4.55
C TYR A 569 0.76 12.17 5.62
N TYR A 570 2.03 12.23 5.27
CA TYR A 570 3.11 12.72 6.13
C TYR A 570 3.82 13.87 5.44
N TYR A 571 3.92 15.01 6.14
CA TYR A 571 4.40 16.25 5.59
C TYR A 571 5.71 16.69 6.23
N ALA A 572 6.54 17.37 5.46
CA ALA A 572 7.72 18.08 5.93
C ALA A 572 7.91 19.37 5.12
N VAL A 573 8.61 20.34 5.71
CA VAL A 573 8.91 21.63 5.09
C VAL A 573 10.40 21.91 5.20
N THR A 574 10.99 22.54 4.16
CA THR A 574 12.35 23.04 4.14
C THR A 574 12.37 24.52 3.80
N ALA A 575 13.40 25.26 4.23
CA ALA A 575 13.65 26.62 3.76
C ALA A 575 14.65 26.60 2.60
N ILE A 576 14.35 27.31 1.52
CA ILE A 576 15.21 27.47 0.34
C ILE A 576 16.19 28.61 0.62
N ILE A 577 17.46 28.28 0.85
CA ILE A 577 18.53 29.24 1.17
C ILE A 577 19.06 29.89 -0.11
N ASP A 578 19.28 29.12 -1.16
CA ASP A 578 19.63 29.56 -2.50
C ASP A 578 19.09 28.59 -3.58
N GLU A 579 19.41 28.84 -4.89
CA GLU A 579 18.88 28.07 -6.02
C GLU A 579 19.16 26.55 -5.94
N ASN A 580 20.13 26.11 -5.16
CA ASN A 580 20.53 24.70 -5.06
C ASN A 580 20.71 24.23 -3.62
N ALA A 581 20.26 24.99 -2.65
CA ALA A 581 20.45 24.67 -1.24
C ALA A 581 19.19 24.94 -0.42
N GLU A 582 18.75 23.94 0.30
CA GLU A 582 17.66 24.01 1.26
C GLU A 582 18.06 23.42 2.60
N THR A 583 17.31 23.74 3.65
CA THR A 583 17.56 23.25 5.01
C THR A 583 17.18 21.78 5.13
N PRO A 584 17.65 21.04 6.14
CA PRO A 584 17.07 19.77 6.51
C PRO A 584 15.55 19.87 6.71
N PHE A 585 14.86 18.75 6.55
CA PHE A 585 13.43 18.65 6.79
C PHE A 585 13.07 19.07 8.21
N SER A 586 11.92 19.74 8.37
CA SER A 586 11.26 19.96 9.65
C SER A 586 10.98 18.65 10.38
N ASN A 587 10.33 18.72 11.55
CA ASN A 587 9.59 17.58 12.09
C ASN A 587 8.60 17.08 11.03
N ILE A 588 8.37 15.77 11.01
CA ILE A 588 7.37 15.14 10.12
C ILE A 588 6.02 15.14 10.86
N GLU A 589 4.99 15.68 10.20
CA GLU A 589 3.62 15.70 10.73
C GLU A 589 2.69 14.87 9.87
N GLU A 590 1.86 14.10 10.55
CA GLU A 590 0.74 13.39 9.96
C GLU A 590 -0.43 14.33 9.68
N GLY A 591 -1.04 14.25 8.51
CA GLY A 591 -2.22 15.03 8.14
C GLY A 591 -3.14 14.26 7.21
N TYR A 592 -4.45 14.48 7.36
CA TYR A 592 -5.48 13.92 6.50
C TYR A 592 -6.66 14.86 6.41
N VAL A 593 -7.40 14.77 5.29
CA VAL A 593 -8.60 15.59 5.09
C VAL A 593 -9.79 14.97 5.81
N SER A 594 -10.79 15.80 6.13
CA SER A 594 -12.08 15.30 6.56
C SER A 594 -12.69 14.43 5.47
N THR A 595 -13.22 13.29 5.86
CA THR A 595 -14.00 12.44 4.97
C THR A 595 -15.38 13.03 4.66
N GLY A 596 -15.71 14.15 5.25
CA GLY A 596 -16.99 14.82 5.14
C GLY A 596 -18.07 13.97 5.80
N PHE A 597 -18.82 13.27 4.98
CA PHE A 597 -19.82 12.30 5.35
C PHE A 597 -19.32 10.89 5.06
N LEU A 598 -18.74 10.20 6.04
CA LEU A 598 -18.46 8.76 5.97
C LEU A 598 -19.01 8.12 7.24
N THR A 599 -20.15 7.46 7.09
CA THR A 599 -20.72 6.59 8.09
C THR A 599 -20.98 5.23 7.44
N ASP A 600 -20.76 4.17 8.17
CA ASP A 600 -21.09 2.81 7.73
C ASP A 600 -22.62 2.57 7.78
N VAL A 601 -23.37 3.52 8.37
CA VAL A 601 -24.81 3.45 8.51
C VAL A 601 -25.46 4.78 8.13
N ILE A 602 -26.33 4.77 7.12
CA ILE A 602 -27.24 5.89 6.81
C ILE A 602 -28.60 5.63 7.44
N GLU A 603 -29.02 6.52 8.33
CA GLU A 603 -30.37 6.50 8.91
C GLU A 603 -31.36 7.22 8.01
N VAL A 604 -32.39 6.51 7.49
CA VAL A 604 -33.42 7.04 6.61
C VAL A 604 -34.67 7.25 7.43
N TYR A 605 -34.98 8.51 7.69
CA TYR A 605 -36.11 8.92 8.60
C TYR A 605 -37.46 8.92 7.92
N ASN A 606 -38.51 8.79 8.76
CA ASN A 606 -39.89 9.00 8.34
C ASN A 606 -40.12 10.48 8.09
N ALA A 607 -40.61 10.82 6.91
CA ALA A 607 -40.72 12.19 6.44
C ALA A 607 -41.96 12.42 5.54
N SER A 608 -42.17 13.63 5.06
CA SER A 608 -43.26 13.97 4.14
C SER A 608 -43.06 13.32 2.76
N VAL A 609 -44.19 13.01 2.08
CA VAL A 609 -44.17 12.45 0.71
C VAL A 609 -43.85 13.57 -0.30
N PRO A 610 -42.78 13.46 -1.10
CA PRO A 610 -42.49 14.45 -2.14
C PRO A 610 -43.33 14.23 -3.40
N THR A 611 -43.35 15.21 -4.29
CA THR A 611 -43.90 15.07 -5.65
C THR A 611 -42.76 14.63 -6.56
N ILE A 612 -42.91 13.58 -7.32
CA ILE A 612 -41.87 13.05 -8.21
C ILE A 612 -42.05 13.65 -9.61
N ASP A 613 -41.50 14.83 -9.84
CA ASP A 613 -41.64 15.56 -11.11
C ASP A 613 -40.30 16.02 -11.70
N GLY A 614 -39.19 15.68 -11.04
CA GLY A 614 -37.82 16.02 -11.45
C GLY A 614 -37.39 17.43 -11.02
N ILE A 615 -38.17 18.12 -10.19
CA ILE A 615 -37.91 19.49 -9.73
C ILE A 615 -37.79 19.51 -8.21
N LEU A 616 -36.60 19.44 -7.68
CA LEU A 616 -36.41 19.50 -6.23
C LEU A 616 -36.71 20.90 -5.69
N THR A 617 -37.75 21.01 -4.91
CA THR A 617 -38.04 22.24 -4.17
C THR A 617 -37.50 22.14 -2.74
N ALA A 618 -36.99 23.25 -2.21
CA ALA A 618 -36.37 23.25 -0.88
C ALA A 618 -37.35 22.82 0.22
N ASP A 619 -38.64 23.17 0.11
CA ASP A 619 -39.68 22.83 1.11
C ASP A 619 -40.04 21.33 1.07
N GLU A 620 -39.95 20.71 -0.08
CA GLU A 620 -40.34 19.31 -0.30
C GLU A 620 -39.30 18.31 0.24
N TRP A 621 -38.02 18.69 0.18
CA TRP A 621 -36.90 17.84 0.60
C TRP A 621 -36.20 18.37 1.86
N ALA A 622 -36.79 19.32 2.58
CA ALA A 622 -36.22 19.91 3.80
C ALA A 622 -36.14 18.92 4.98
N ASP A 623 -36.99 17.89 4.98
CA ASP A 623 -37.07 16.84 6.00
C ASP A 623 -36.38 15.52 5.53
N ALA A 624 -35.55 15.58 4.47
CA ALA A 624 -34.82 14.45 3.96
C ALA A 624 -33.39 14.43 4.50
N PHE A 625 -32.85 13.25 4.72
CA PHE A 625 -31.40 13.08 4.82
C PHE A 625 -30.73 13.69 3.59
N LYS A 626 -29.67 14.46 3.78
CA LYS A 626 -28.94 15.11 2.71
C LYS A 626 -27.43 14.85 2.86
N ALA A 627 -26.78 14.30 1.83
CA ALA A 627 -25.36 14.12 1.77
C ALA A 627 -24.75 14.81 0.55
N ASP A 628 -23.59 15.41 0.71
CA ASP A 628 -22.69 15.81 -0.39
C ASP A 628 -21.90 14.57 -0.81
N ILE A 629 -22.19 14.02 -2.00
CA ILE A 629 -21.52 12.85 -2.53
C ILE A 629 -20.43 13.21 -3.56
N SER A 630 -20.08 14.48 -3.69
CA SER A 630 -19.03 14.95 -4.61
C SER A 630 -17.64 14.35 -4.26
N ASP A 631 -17.39 14.10 -2.99
CA ASP A 631 -16.13 13.55 -2.51
C ASP A 631 -16.03 12.03 -2.70
N PHE A 632 -17.11 11.36 -3.08
CA PHE A 632 -17.16 9.91 -3.36
C PHE A 632 -16.75 9.56 -4.79
N THR A 633 -16.11 10.48 -5.50
CA THR A 633 -15.64 10.22 -6.85
C THR A 633 -14.63 9.09 -6.85
N GLY A 634 -14.93 8.11 -7.66
CA GLY A 634 -14.11 6.91 -7.79
C GLY A 634 -12.67 7.26 -8.15
N ILE A 635 -11.78 7.03 -7.21
CA ILE A 635 -10.33 7.07 -7.40
C ILE A 635 -9.91 6.13 -8.55
N SER A 636 -10.72 5.12 -8.88
CA SER A 636 -10.41 4.10 -9.88
C SER A 636 -10.29 4.62 -11.31
N GLU A 637 -10.89 5.75 -11.66
CA GLU A 637 -10.91 6.25 -13.05
C GLU A 637 -10.26 7.62 -13.26
N GLY A 638 -9.81 8.30 -12.17
CA GLY A 638 -9.09 9.58 -12.25
C GLY A 638 -9.90 10.72 -12.86
N ILE A 639 -11.19 10.74 -12.60
CA ILE A 639 -12.10 11.80 -12.99
C ILE A 639 -12.21 12.75 -11.81
N ASP A 640 -11.83 13.99 -12.00
CA ASP A 640 -11.94 15.04 -10.98
C ASP A 640 -13.43 15.37 -10.73
N PRO A 641 -13.92 15.52 -9.48
CA PRO A 641 -15.24 16.06 -9.20
C PRO A 641 -15.32 17.47 -9.78
N ILE A 642 -16.23 17.68 -10.75
CA ILE A 642 -16.34 18.94 -11.48
C ILE A 642 -17.31 19.89 -10.78
N GLY A 643 -17.95 19.47 -9.69
CA GLY A 643 -18.93 20.27 -8.97
C GLY A 643 -19.56 19.57 -7.79
N THR A 644 -20.60 20.17 -7.24
CA THR A 644 -21.30 19.65 -6.06
C THR A 644 -22.46 18.77 -6.47
N VAL A 645 -22.49 17.53 -5.94
CA VAL A 645 -23.60 16.58 -6.10
C VAL A 645 -24.18 16.22 -4.75
N TYR A 646 -25.48 16.39 -4.59
CA TYR A 646 -26.20 16.02 -3.37
C TYR A 646 -27.12 14.83 -3.58
N LEU A 647 -27.09 13.89 -2.63
CA LEU A 647 -28.04 12.80 -2.47
C LEU A 647 -29.04 13.16 -1.37
N TYR A 648 -30.32 12.90 -1.61
CA TYR A 648 -31.40 13.04 -0.61
C TYR A 648 -32.10 11.69 -0.44
N LEU A 649 -32.40 11.32 0.81
CA LEU A 649 -33.12 10.09 1.17
C LEU A 649 -34.17 10.36 2.22
N LYS A 650 -35.37 9.79 2.03
CA LYS A 650 -36.44 9.79 3.04
C LYS A 650 -37.47 8.68 2.79
N THR A 651 -38.32 8.38 3.78
CA THR A 651 -39.36 7.36 3.66
C THR A 651 -40.70 7.80 4.25
N ASP A 652 -41.79 7.26 3.75
CA ASP A 652 -43.15 7.43 4.36
C ASP A 652 -43.59 6.15 5.12
N GLY A 653 -42.72 5.19 5.29
CA GLY A 653 -42.96 3.89 5.90
C GLY A 653 -43.41 2.80 4.92
N ASN A 654 -43.71 3.17 3.64
CA ASN A 654 -44.05 2.21 2.58
C ASN A 654 -43.13 2.32 1.36
N LYS A 655 -42.51 3.47 1.18
CA LYS A 655 -41.62 3.77 0.04
C LYS A 655 -40.37 4.48 0.50
N LEU A 656 -39.25 4.19 -0.18
CA LEU A 656 -38.02 4.97 -0.13
C LEU A 656 -38.10 6.01 -1.25
N TYR A 657 -37.95 7.27 -0.90
CA TYR A 657 -37.86 8.41 -1.80
C TYR A 657 -36.41 8.87 -1.85
N MET A 658 -35.89 9.04 -3.04
CA MET A 658 -34.51 9.44 -3.30
C MET A 658 -34.44 10.57 -4.28
N ALA A 659 -33.48 11.48 -4.12
CA ALA A 659 -33.21 12.49 -5.14
C ALA A 659 -31.71 12.75 -5.27
N ILE A 660 -31.32 13.15 -6.49
CA ILE A 660 -29.97 13.63 -6.84
C ILE A 660 -30.07 15.03 -7.39
N VAL A 661 -29.13 15.89 -6.99
CA VAL A 661 -28.89 17.22 -7.57
C VAL A 661 -27.43 17.30 -7.98
N ASP A 662 -27.16 17.40 -9.29
CA ASP A 662 -25.82 17.54 -9.82
C ASP A 662 -25.64 18.95 -10.41
N TYR A 663 -24.94 19.81 -9.67
CA TYR A 663 -24.69 21.20 -10.11
C TYR A 663 -23.59 21.29 -11.18
N ALA A 664 -22.83 20.23 -11.43
CA ALA A 664 -21.81 20.19 -12.46
C ALA A 664 -22.38 19.81 -13.82
N ASP A 665 -23.43 19.01 -13.85
CA ASP A 665 -24.12 18.63 -15.08
C ASP A 665 -25.27 19.56 -15.39
N THR A 666 -25.30 20.11 -16.61
CA THR A 666 -26.27 21.10 -17.05
C THR A 666 -27.23 20.60 -18.13
N GLU A 667 -27.03 19.41 -18.65
CA GLU A 667 -27.80 18.81 -19.74
C GLU A 667 -28.08 17.32 -19.49
N LEU A 668 -29.34 16.91 -19.54
CA LEU A 668 -29.72 15.50 -19.44
C LEU A 668 -29.18 14.67 -20.60
N SER A 669 -28.52 13.56 -20.28
CA SER A 669 -27.97 12.59 -21.22
C SER A 669 -28.60 11.19 -21.08
N GLU A 670 -28.43 10.33 -22.09
CA GLU A 670 -28.98 8.97 -22.12
C GLU A 670 -28.34 8.03 -21.06
N ASN A 671 -27.28 8.46 -20.40
CA ASN A 671 -26.56 7.64 -19.44
C ASN A 671 -26.60 8.17 -18.01
N ASP A 672 -27.29 9.30 -17.77
CA ASP A 672 -27.47 9.81 -16.43
C ASP A 672 -28.26 8.78 -15.61
N CYS A 673 -27.66 8.32 -14.51
CA CYS A 673 -28.28 7.27 -13.73
C CYS A 673 -27.85 7.26 -12.27
N LEU A 674 -28.78 6.85 -11.41
CA LEU A 674 -28.52 6.36 -10.06
C LEU A 674 -28.71 4.85 -10.07
N ALA A 675 -27.76 4.10 -9.55
CA ALA A 675 -27.89 2.67 -9.35
C ALA A 675 -27.69 2.32 -7.87
N LEU A 676 -28.45 1.36 -7.40
CA LEU A 676 -28.41 0.82 -6.06
C LEU A 676 -28.30 -0.69 -6.14
N TYR A 677 -27.36 -1.24 -5.44
CA TYR A 677 -27.20 -2.68 -5.25
C TYR A 677 -27.64 -2.98 -3.81
N PHE A 678 -28.67 -3.78 -3.67
CA PHE A 678 -29.24 -4.14 -2.38
C PHE A 678 -29.02 -5.61 -2.06
N ASP A 679 -28.53 -5.87 -0.87
CA ASP A 679 -28.82 -7.02 -0.07
C ASP A 679 -29.90 -6.56 0.90
N ASP A 680 -31.15 -6.83 0.59
CA ASP A 680 -32.29 -6.15 1.19
C ASP A 680 -32.62 -6.68 2.59
N ASN A 681 -32.19 -7.88 2.90
CA ASN A 681 -32.37 -8.52 4.21
C ASN A 681 -31.18 -8.34 5.18
N ASN A 682 -30.10 -7.68 4.73
CA ASN A 682 -28.89 -7.36 5.49
C ASN A 682 -28.13 -8.60 6.03
N ASP A 683 -28.16 -9.71 5.31
CA ASP A 683 -27.48 -10.94 5.71
C ASP A 683 -26.07 -11.11 5.06
N HIS A 684 -25.69 -10.13 4.22
CA HIS A 684 -24.42 -10.03 3.49
C HIS A 684 -24.19 -11.19 2.49
N VAL A 685 -25.24 -11.83 2.01
CA VAL A 685 -25.17 -12.95 1.06
C VAL A 685 -26.29 -12.86 0.02
N TYR A 686 -25.96 -12.68 -1.23
CA TYR A 686 -26.96 -12.79 -2.33
C TYR A 686 -27.61 -14.17 -2.42
N PRO A 687 -28.89 -14.26 -2.78
CA PRO A 687 -29.64 -15.52 -2.82
C PRO A 687 -29.07 -16.49 -3.88
N GLN A 688 -29.46 -17.75 -3.80
CA GLN A 688 -29.07 -18.77 -4.77
C GLN A 688 -29.75 -18.59 -6.13
N ASP A 689 -29.17 -19.12 -7.20
CA ASP A 689 -29.73 -19.10 -8.55
C ASP A 689 -31.21 -19.51 -8.59
N GLY A 690 -32.05 -18.63 -9.13
CA GLY A 690 -33.51 -18.83 -9.27
C GLY A 690 -34.35 -18.25 -8.14
N ASP A 691 -33.72 -17.55 -7.19
CA ASP A 691 -34.36 -16.62 -6.25
C ASP A 691 -33.97 -15.20 -6.67
N ASP A 692 -34.93 -14.48 -7.25
CA ASP A 692 -34.72 -13.16 -7.87
C ASP A 692 -35.08 -12.01 -6.90
N SER A 693 -35.10 -12.25 -5.57
CA SER A 693 -35.56 -11.30 -4.55
C SER A 693 -34.60 -10.14 -4.30
N GLU A 694 -33.31 -10.29 -4.58
CA GLU A 694 -32.29 -9.27 -4.35
C GLU A 694 -31.54 -8.94 -5.64
N GLY A 695 -31.04 -7.70 -5.74
CA GLY A 695 -30.35 -7.29 -6.95
C GLY A 695 -30.04 -5.80 -7.03
N ASN A 696 -29.82 -5.35 -8.27
CA ASN A 696 -29.55 -3.94 -8.50
C ASN A 696 -30.69 -3.23 -9.24
N TYR A 697 -30.93 -2.00 -8.81
CA TYR A 697 -31.90 -1.07 -9.36
C TYR A 697 -31.16 0.02 -10.12
N TRP A 698 -31.61 0.31 -11.35
CA TRP A 698 -31.07 1.36 -12.20
C TRP A 698 -32.16 2.36 -12.52
N PHE A 699 -32.03 3.58 -12.03
CA PHE A 699 -32.85 4.73 -12.40
C PHE A 699 -32.10 5.53 -13.45
N LYS A 700 -32.62 5.56 -14.67
CA LYS A 700 -31.95 6.14 -15.84
C LYS A 700 -32.80 7.14 -16.56
N TYR A 701 -32.16 8.15 -17.16
CA TYR A 701 -32.79 8.91 -18.22
C TYR A 701 -32.58 8.20 -19.54
N SER A 702 -33.65 7.85 -20.26
CA SER A 702 -33.55 7.17 -21.53
C SER A 702 -34.78 7.41 -22.40
N GLY A 703 -34.57 7.68 -23.70
CA GLY A 703 -35.65 7.92 -24.66
C GLY A 703 -36.51 9.18 -24.34
N GLY A 704 -35.95 10.16 -23.64
CA GLY A 704 -36.62 11.40 -23.24
C GLY A 704 -37.49 11.27 -21.99
N THR A 705 -37.29 10.23 -21.16
CA THR A 705 -38.06 10.01 -19.90
C THR A 705 -37.21 9.27 -18.88
N GLY A 706 -37.60 9.38 -17.61
CA GLY A 706 -37.04 8.52 -16.56
C GLY A 706 -37.56 7.08 -16.68
N ILE A 707 -36.71 6.10 -16.47
CA ILE A 707 -37.06 4.69 -16.42
C ILE A 707 -36.37 4.01 -15.25
N MET A 708 -36.98 2.94 -14.73
CA MET A 708 -36.38 2.04 -13.74
C MET A 708 -36.17 0.66 -14.36
N GLN A 709 -34.99 0.09 -14.12
CA GLN A 709 -34.65 -1.28 -14.47
C GLN A 709 -34.22 -2.03 -13.22
N TYR A 710 -34.61 -3.28 -13.10
CA TYR A 710 -34.20 -4.21 -12.06
C TYR A 710 -33.46 -5.39 -12.67
N ARG A 711 -32.42 -5.87 -11.99
CA ARG A 711 -31.68 -7.07 -12.36
C ARG A 711 -31.32 -7.85 -11.11
N PRO A 712 -31.83 -9.09 -10.94
CA PRO A 712 -31.47 -9.91 -9.80
C PRO A 712 -29.99 -10.27 -9.81
N ILE A 713 -29.41 -10.36 -8.62
CA ILE A 713 -28.05 -10.81 -8.37
C ILE A 713 -28.12 -12.05 -7.48
N HIS A 714 -27.33 -13.05 -7.83
CA HIS A 714 -27.31 -14.33 -7.13
C HIS A 714 -25.93 -14.60 -6.53
N ALA A 715 -25.87 -15.58 -5.65
CA ALA A 715 -24.61 -16.07 -5.08
C ALA A 715 -23.56 -16.31 -6.17
N ASN A 716 -22.29 -16.07 -5.84
CA ASN A 716 -21.14 -16.13 -6.76
C ASN A 716 -21.15 -15.08 -7.89
N GLY A 717 -21.89 -13.98 -7.77
CA GLY A 717 -21.93 -12.89 -8.73
C GLY A 717 -22.67 -13.23 -10.03
N ASN A 718 -23.46 -14.31 -10.08
CA ASN A 718 -24.36 -14.58 -11.19
C ASN A 718 -25.44 -13.52 -11.25
N VAL A 719 -25.88 -13.13 -12.44
CA VAL A 719 -26.92 -12.12 -12.65
C VAL A 719 -28.04 -12.65 -13.51
N GLY A 720 -29.28 -12.27 -13.18
CA GLY A 720 -30.45 -12.59 -14.00
C GLY A 720 -30.67 -11.60 -15.14
N ASP A 721 -31.81 -11.73 -15.82
CA ASP A 721 -32.21 -10.87 -16.92
C ASP A 721 -32.65 -9.48 -16.42
N ILE A 722 -32.32 -8.44 -17.17
CA ILE A 722 -32.76 -7.06 -16.87
C ILE A 722 -34.26 -6.94 -17.17
N THR A 723 -35.03 -6.50 -16.18
CA THR A 723 -36.47 -6.21 -16.30
C THR A 723 -36.73 -4.72 -16.18
N GLN A 724 -37.45 -4.11 -17.12
CA GLN A 724 -37.92 -2.74 -16.99
C GLN A 724 -39.23 -2.70 -16.20
N ILE A 725 -39.26 -1.88 -15.14
CA ILE A 725 -40.44 -1.67 -14.28
C ILE A 725 -41.25 -0.51 -14.87
N ASN A 726 -42.44 -0.83 -15.40
CA ASN A 726 -43.21 0.11 -16.23
C ASN A 726 -44.06 1.10 -15.39
N ASP A 727 -44.30 0.82 -14.13
CA ASP A 727 -45.07 1.62 -13.18
C ASP A 727 -44.18 2.33 -12.15
N ALA A 728 -42.85 2.30 -12.36
CA ALA A 728 -41.92 3.02 -11.49
C ALA A 728 -42.07 4.53 -11.59
N GLU A 729 -42.00 5.21 -10.43
CA GLU A 729 -41.99 6.66 -10.34
C GLU A 729 -40.56 7.17 -10.43
N VAL A 730 -40.16 7.70 -11.60
CA VAL A 730 -38.82 8.20 -11.92
C VAL A 730 -38.94 9.47 -12.75
N ALA A 731 -38.36 10.55 -12.29
CA ALA A 731 -38.38 11.84 -12.98
C ALA A 731 -36.97 12.45 -13.02
N PHE A 732 -36.61 13.03 -14.16
CA PHE A 732 -35.37 13.79 -14.36
C PHE A 732 -35.69 15.16 -14.97
N SER A 733 -34.88 16.17 -14.64
CA SER A 733 -34.99 17.51 -15.20
C SER A 733 -33.64 18.23 -15.25
N ASP A 734 -33.44 19.10 -16.24
CA ASP A 734 -32.37 20.08 -16.33
C ASP A 734 -32.89 21.53 -16.32
N ALA A 735 -34.18 21.70 -16.02
CA ALA A 735 -34.87 22.98 -16.12
C ALA A 735 -34.34 24.08 -15.16
N ALA A 736 -33.67 23.68 -14.08
CA ALA A 736 -32.99 24.57 -13.13
C ALA A 736 -31.58 25.02 -13.57
N GLY A 737 -31.09 24.55 -14.75
CA GLY A 737 -29.75 24.79 -15.24
C GLY A 737 -28.72 23.85 -14.68
N HIS A 738 -29.17 22.77 -14.05
CA HIS A 738 -28.41 21.62 -13.59
C HIS A 738 -29.31 20.39 -13.58
N VAL A 739 -28.68 19.21 -13.58
CA VAL A 739 -29.43 17.94 -13.60
C VAL A 739 -29.98 17.61 -12.21
N THR A 740 -31.27 17.24 -12.20
CA THR A 740 -31.93 16.69 -11.03
C THR A 740 -32.63 15.38 -11.36
N GLY A 741 -32.67 14.45 -10.42
CA GLY A 741 -33.40 13.21 -10.53
C GLY A 741 -34.15 12.88 -9.26
N GLU A 742 -35.39 12.38 -9.37
CA GLU A 742 -36.22 11.91 -8.27
C GLU A 742 -36.69 10.50 -8.53
N PHE A 743 -36.60 9.62 -7.52
CA PHE A 743 -36.78 8.20 -7.66
C PHE A 743 -37.53 7.61 -6.48
N VAL A 744 -38.27 6.54 -6.74
CA VAL A 744 -39.06 5.81 -5.71
C VAL A 744 -38.76 4.32 -5.79
N LEU A 745 -38.53 3.70 -4.63
CA LEU A 745 -38.58 2.26 -4.41
C LEU A 745 -39.64 1.91 -3.39
N GLU A 746 -40.36 0.82 -3.64
CA GLU A 746 -41.40 0.33 -2.71
C GLU A 746 -40.81 -0.73 -1.76
N PHE A 747 -41.24 -0.72 -0.52
CA PHE A 747 -41.03 -1.84 0.39
C PHE A 747 -42.10 -2.90 0.17
N GLY A 748 -41.72 -4.16 0.08
CA GLY A 748 -42.68 -5.25 -0.20
C GLY A 748 -42.05 -6.61 -0.37
N ASN A 749 -42.76 -7.54 -1.06
CA ASN A 749 -42.33 -8.90 -1.24
C ASN A 749 -42.23 -9.32 -2.73
N GLU A 750 -42.41 -8.39 -3.66
CA GLU A 750 -42.21 -8.65 -5.08
C GLU A 750 -40.69 -8.51 -5.41
N ASP A 751 -40.20 -9.19 -6.42
CA ASP A 751 -38.77 -9.27 -6.78
C ASP A 751 -38.07 -7.91 -6.96
N HIS A 752 -38.78 -6.86 -7.29
CA HIS A 752 -38.29 -5.49 -7.49
C HIS A 752 -38.68 -4.54 -6.35
N GLN A 753 -39.03 -5.04 -5.19
CA GLN A 753 -39.35 -4.28 -3.97
C GLN A 753 -38.33 -4.62 -2.89
N ILE A 754 -38.03 -3.66 -2.01
CA ILE A 754 -37.09 -3.88 -0.90
C ILE A 754 -37.78 -4.69 0.20
N LYS A 755 -37.26 -5.86 0.52
CA LYS A 755 -37.77 -6.70 1.63
C LYS A 755 -36.79 -6.62 2.79
N LEU A 756 -37.04 -5.68 3.68
CA LEU A 756 -36.16 -5.39 4.80
C LEU A 756 -35.91 -6.61 5.70
N GLY A 757 -34.70 -6.73 6.17
CA GLY A 757 -34.27 -7.68 7.17
C GLY A 757 -34.62 -7.29 8.60
N ASP A 758 -33.96 -7.92 9.55
CA ASP A 758 -34.11 -7.60 10.97
C ASP A 758 -33.67 -6.16 11.26
N GLU A 759 -34.30 -5.49 12.20
CA GLU A 759 -34.05 -4.09 12.59
C GLU A 759 -34.36 -3.04 11.51
N ASP A 760 -35.12 -3.38 10.48
CA ASP A 760 -35.48 -2.51 9.36
C ASP A 760 -34.24 -1.97 8.60
N ALA A 761 -33.27 -2.84 8.39
CA ALA A 761 -32.01 -2.51 7.74
C ALA A 761 -31.80 -3.28 6.41
N SER A 762 -31.02 -2.69 5.50
CA SER A 762 -30.53 -3.32 4.26
C SER A 762 -29.09 -2.95 4.04
N SER A 763 -28.27 -3.85 3.48
CA SER A 763 -26.94 -3.50 3.00
C SER A 763 -27.01 -2.95 1.58
N VAL A 764 -26.32 -1.84 1.32
CA VAL A 764 -26.45 -1.06 0.07
C VAL A 764 -25.10 -0.65 -0.48
N TYR A 765 -24.97 -0.77 -1.80
CA TYR A 765 -23.93 -0.10 -2.56
C TYR A 765 -24.58 0.85 -3.55
N LEU A 766 -24.21 2.14 -3.52
CA LEU A 766 -24.76 3.20 -4.34
C LEU A 766 -23.75 3.62 -5.42
N PHE A 767 -24.25 3.80 -6.64
CA PHE A 767 -23.49 4.29 -7.77
C PHE A 767 -24.26 5.41 -8.47
N TYR A 768 -23.65 6.59 -8.63
CA TYR A 768 -24.18 7.69 -9.44
C TYR A 768 -23.28 7.96 -10.65
N ARG A 769 -23.87 8.16 -11.79
CA ARG A 769 -23.18 8.47 -13.04
C ARG A 769 -23.87 9.63 -13.74
N SER A 770 -23.07 10.63 -14.14
CA SER A 770 -23.45 11.70 -15.04
C SER A 770 -22.62 11.61 -16.32
N ASP A 771 -23.27 11.42 -17.46
CA ASP A 771 -22.57 11.29 -18.76
C ASP A 771 -22.14 12.67 -19.31
N GLY A 772 -22.80 13.76 -18.90
CA GLY A 772 -22.46 15.13 -19.28
C GLY A 772 -21.17 15.63 -18.64
N SER A 773 -20.91 15.24 -17.41
CA SER A 773 -19.70 15.60 -16.66
C SER A 773 -18.66 14.48 -16.58
N GLU A 774 -18.96 13.30 -17.15
CA GLU A 774 -18.15 12.08 -16.98
C GLU A 774 -17.89 11.71 -15.50
N TYR A 775 -18.81 12.09 -14.61
CA TYR A 775 -18.70 11.98 -13.16
C TYR A 775 -19.28 10.65 -12.67
N HIS A 776 -18.57 9.98 -11.76
CA HIS A 776 -19.03 8.76 -11.10
C HIS A 776 -18.81 8.88 -9.59
N ALA A 777 -19.86 8.68 -8.80
CA ALA A 777 -19.78 8.61 -7.35
C ALA A 777 -20.20 7.24 -6.83
N TYR A 778 -19.52 6.76 -5.79
CA TYR A 778 -19.77 5.46 -5.16
C TYR A 778 -19.88 5.59 -3.64
N TRP A 779 -20.77 4.83 -3.03
CA TRP A 779 -20.82 4.63 -1.58
C TRP A 779 -21.19 3.18 -1.27
N PRO A 780 -20.50 2.46 -0.38
CA PRO A 780 -19.33 2.90 0.40
C PRO A 780 -18.10 3.19 -0.46
N TYR A 781 -17.32 4.14 0.03
CA TYR A 781 -16.20 4.72 -0.72
C TYR A 781 -15.09 3.71 -1.12
N ASN A 782 -14.84 2.70 -0.29
CA ASN A 782 -13.76 1.71 -0.48
C ASN A 782 -14.22 0.44 -1.18
N ASN A 783 -15.47 0.34 -1.57
CA ASN A 783 -15.98 -0.86 -2.21
C ASN A 783 -15.59 -0.91 -3.68
N VAL A 784 -14.86 -1.95 -4.04
CA VAL A 784 -14.43 -2.23 -5.42
C VAL A 784 -15.17 -3.39 -6.06
N ASP A 785 -15.99 -4.12 -5.32
CA ASP A 785 -16.76 -5.27 -5.83
C ASP A 785 -18.26 -5.05 -5.66
N THR A 786 -18.92 -4.61 -6.75
CA THR A 786 -20.36 -4.35 -6.80
C THR A 786 -21.23 -5.59 -6.68
N PHE A 787 -20.66 -6.79 -6.65
CA PHE A 787 -21.36 -8.06 -6.51
C PHE A 787 -21.04 -8.78 -5.19
N ASN A 788 -20.39 -8.10 -4.25
CA ASN A 788 -20.04 -8.65 -2.95
C ASN A 788 -20.71 -7.88 -1.80
N PRO A 789 -21.86 -8.34 -1.30
CA PRO A 789 -22.63 -7.62 -0.28
C PRO A 789 -21.92 -7.53 1.09
N VAL A 790 -20.89 -8.35 1.36
CA VAL A 790 -20.06 -8.24 2.57
C VAL A 790 -19.37 -6.87 2.67
N ALA A 791 -19.13 -6.20 1.54
CA ALA A 791 -18.49 -4.90 1.49
C ALA A 791 -19.48 -3.72 1.41
N TYR A 792 -20.79 -3.97 1.53
CA TYR A 792 -21.82 -2.92 1.51
C TYR A 792 -21.99 -2.31 2.90
N ASP A 793 -22.34 -1.02 2.93
CA ASP A 793 -22.75 -0.33 4.14
C ASP A 793 -24.27 -0.36 4.32
N THR A 794 -24.75 0.06 5.47
CA THR A 794 -26.14 -0.19 5.89
C THR A 794 -27.02 1.05 5.72
N PHE A 795 -28.20 0.90 5.08
CA PHE A 795 -29.35 1.79 5.26
C PHE A 795 -30.22 1.25 6.41
N LYS A 796 -30.48 2.09 7.41
CA LYS A 796 -31.41 1.80 8.50
C LYS A 796 -32.67 2.67 8.35
N PHE A 797 -33.81 2.03 8.16
CA PHE A 797 -35.04 2.71 7.83
C PHE A 797 -35.93 3.01 9.05
N PHE A 798 -36.89 3.94 8.88
CA PHE A 798 -37.94 4.25 9.83
C PHE A 798 -37.46 4.78 11.19
N THR A 799 -36.24 5.30 11.25
CA THR A 799 -35.72 5.94 12.46
C THR A 799 -36.41 7.30 12.70
N ASN A 800 -36.24 7.84 13.89
CA ASN A 800 -36.67 9.20 14.20
C ASN A 800 -35.42 10.06 14.34
N ASP A 801 -35.51 11.23 13.75
CA ASP A 801 -34.45 12.22 13.88
C ASP A 801 -34.42 12.79 15.33
N GLU A 802 -33.25 12.70 15.97
CA GLU A 802 -32.98 13.26 17.30
C GLU A 802 -31.78 14.19 17.22
N ALA A 803 -31.85 15.34 17.86
CA ALA A 803 -30.76 16.30 17.89
C ALA A 803 -29.48 15.67 18.47
N PRO A 804 -28.30 15.97 17.89
CA PRO A 804 -27.05 15.37 18.30
C PRO A 804 -26.68 15.67 19.75
N ALA A 805 -25.88 14.82 20.36
CA ALA A 805 -25.30 15.04 21.68
C ALA A 805 -24.23 16.15 21.65
N ALA A 806 -24.12 16.91 22.73
CA ALA A 806 -23.03 17.88 22.89
C ALA A 806 -21.69 17.17 22.95
N VAL A 807 -20.67 17.75 22.31
CA VAL A 807 -19.30 17.24 22.37
C VAL A 807 -18.74 17.28 23.79
N THR A 808 -17.82 16.37 24.08
CA THR A 808 -17.19 16.23 25.40
C THR A 808 -15.68 16.40 25.32
N ASN A 809 -15.03 16.58 26.46
CA ASN A 809 -13.58 16.61 26.60
C ASN A 809 -12.89 17.66 25.74
N LEU A 810 -13.44 18.90 25.67
CA LEU A 810 -12.72 20.02 25.06
C LEU A 810 -11.39 20.24 25.77
N ARG A 811 -10.32 20.29 24.99
CA ARG A 811 -8.95 20.38 25.53
C ARG A 811 -8.02 21.14 24.60
N VAL A 812 -6.99 21.69 25.20
CA VAL A 812 -5.85 22.33 24.53
C VAL A 812 -4.57 21.73 25.12
N ASP A 813 -3.53 21.64 24.36
CA ASP A 813 -2.22 21.25 24.85
C ASP A 813 -1.59 22.45 25.61
N GLU A 814 -1.47 22.33 26.92
CA GLU A 814 -0.96 23.40 27.77
C GLU A 814 0.52 23.74 27.50
N ASP A 815 1.29 22.77 26.98
CA ASP A 815 2.73 22.95 26.71
C ASP A 815 3.00 23.90 25.54
N ILE A 816 2.02 24.12 24.66
CA ILE A 816 2.14 25.01 23.50
C ILE A 816 1.57 26.42 23.75
N LEU A 817 0.90 26.65 24.89
CA LEU A 817 0.33 27.97 25.23
C LEU A 817 1.44 28.98 25.44
N GLY A 818 1.47 30.03 24.62
CA GLY A 818 2.49 31.06 24.65
C GLY A 818 3.77 30.76 23.85
N THR A 819 3.83 29.61 23.18
CA THR A 819 4.92 29.25 22.27
C THR A 819 4.62 29.56 20.81
N ARG A 820 3.35 29.68 20.43
CA ARG A 820 2.89 29.87 19.06
C ARG A 820 1.78 30.90 19.00
N ASN A 821 1.57 31.49 17.80
CA ASN A 821 0.45 32.42 17.53
C ASN A 821 -0.85 31.68 17.11
N TYR A 822 -0.91 30.37 17.26
CA TYR A 822 -2.09 29.54 17.05
C TYR A 822 -2.12 28.39 18.07
N VAL A 823 -3.33 27.89 18.34
CA VAL A 823 -3.57 26.79 19.28
C VAL A 823 -4.61 25.84 18.71
N PRO A 824 -4.29 24.54 18.56
CA PRO A 824 -5.28 23.51 18.27
C PRO A 824 -6.16 23.25 19.49
N VAL A 825 -7.47 23.31 19.31
CA VAL A 825 -8.47 22.92 20.31
C VAL A 825 -9.14 21.65 19.83
N ARG A 826 -9.17 20.62 20.67
CA ARG A 826 -9.68 19.28 20.34
C ARG A 826 -10.81 18.88 21.27
N TRP A 827 -11.66 17.97 20.81
CA TRP A 827 -12.73 17.35 21.59
C TRP A 827 -12.88 15.88 21.19
N ASP A 828 -13.75 15.15 21.88
CA ASP A 828 -14.07 13.79 21.52
C ASP A 828 -15.26 13.80 20.55
N MET A 829 -15.19 12.97 19.49
CA MET A 829 -16.27 12.81 18.53
C MET A 829 -17.50 12.24 19.24
N PRO A 830 -18.70 12.82 19.14
CA PRO A 830 -19.92 12.21 19.67
C PRO A 830 -20.29 10.94 18.88
N GLU A 831 -20.97 10.00 19.51
CA GLU A 831 -21.61 8.90 18.77
C GLU A 831 -22.82 9.48 18.00
N ILE A 832 -22.70 9.56 16.69
CA ILE A 832 -23.68 10.14 15.77
C ILE A 832 -23.51 9.52 14.38
N ASN A 833 -24.60 9.09 13.75
CA ASN A 833 -24.58 8.45 12.43
C ASN A 833 -24.88 9.42 11.28
N ASP A 834 -25.40 10.58 11.58
CA ASP A 834 -25.83 11.61 10.62
C ASP A 834 -25.10 12.94 10.81
N PHE A 835 -23.86 12.88 11.28
CA PHE A 835 -23.00 14.04 11.49
C PHE A 835 -22.81 14.86 10.20
N GLN A 836 -22.94 16.18 10.30
CA GLN A 836 -22.64 17.09 9.20
C GLN A 836 -21.38 17.93 9.46
N HIS A 837 -21.36 18.71 10.57
CA HIS A 837 -20.22 19.55 10.94
C HIS A 837 -20.30 20.02 12.40
N PHE A 838 -19.22 20.62 12.87
CA PHE A 838 -19.19 21.35 14.14
C PHE A 838 -19.19 22.86 13.92
N LEU A 839 -19.85 23.58 14.80
CA LEU A 839 -19.76 25.03 14.91
C LEU A 839 -18.93 25.39 16.16
N VAL A 840 -17.85 26.09 15.96
CA VAL A 840 -16.93 26.49 17.05
C VAL A 840 -17.11 27.97 17.36
N HIS A 841 -17.26 28.27 18.62
CA HIS A 841 -17.50 29.61 19.16
C HIS A 841 -16.31 30.04 20.02
N VAL A 842 -15.72 31.18 19.69
CA VAL A 842 -14.51 31.69 20.36
C VAL A 842 -14.80 33.09 20.90
N ASN A 843 -14.72 33.26 22.24
CA ASN A 843 -14.93 34.54 22.94
C ASN A 843 -16.31 35.24 22.66
N SER A 844 -17.19 34.55 21.95
CA SER A 844 -18.48 35.08 21.48
C SER A 844 -19.48 33.94 21.29
N PRO A 845 -20.82 34.20 21.43
CA PRO A 845 -21.83 33.25 21.01
C PRO A 845 -22.02 33.17 19.47
N GLU A 846 -21.34 34.03 18.70
CA GLU A 846 -21.31 33.93 17.24
C GLU A 846 -20.36 32.80 16.78
N VAL A 847 -20.72 32.17 15.70
CA VAL A 847 -19.88 31.10 15.10
C VAL A 847 -18.58 31.73 14.57
N ALA A 848 -17.45 31.23 15.05
CA ALA A 848 -16.12 31.64 14.59
C ALA A 848 -15.61 30.72 13.46
N TYR A 849 -15.85 29.40 13.61
CA TYR A 849 -15.38 28.39 12.64
C TYR A 849 -16.46 27.33 12.42
N THR A 850 -16.50 26.79 11.20
CA THR A 850 -17.22 25.56 10.86
C THR A 850 -16.18 24.52 10.48
N VAL A 851 -16.15 23.38 11.17
CA VAL A 851 -15.16 22.32 10.94
C VAL A 851 -15.83 20.95 10.84
N TYR A 852 -15.18 20.03 10.12
CA TYR A 852 -15.74 18.70 9.80
C TYR A 852 -15.07 17.58 10.61
N GLY A 853 -14.12 17.90 11.46
CA GLY A 853 -13.43 16.97 12.35
C GLY A 853 -13.40 17.50 13.81
N PRO A 854 -12.98 16.69 14.78
CA PRO A 854 -13.00 17.02 16.20
C PRO A 854 -11.84 17.92 16.65
N GLU A 855 -11.45 18.87 15.81
CA GLU A 855 -10.36 19.82 16.05
C GLU A 855 -10.61 21.13 15.32
N VAL A 856 -10.09 22.23 15.87
CA VAL A 856 -9.99 23.53 15.22
C VAL A 856 -8.66 24.20 15.58
N ILE A 857 -8.05 24.90 14.62
CA ILE A 857 -6.89 25.76 14.90
C ILE A 857 -7.39 27.18 15.12
N ILE A 858 -7.10 27.75 16.29
CA ILE A 858 -7.47 29.11 16.67
C ILE A 858 -6.23 29.99 16.61
N ASP A 859 -6.30 31.09 15.83
CA ASP A 859 -5.27 32.13 15.88
C ASP A 859 -5.35 32.87 17.22
N VAL A 860 -4.23 33.04 17.89
CA VAL A 860 -4.17 33.59 19.25
C VAL A 860 -3.20 34.74 19.38
N GLU A 861 -3.51 35.66 20.27
CA GLU A 861 -2.68 36.81 20.61
C GLU A 861 -1.96 36.63 21.95
N SER A 862 -0.75 37.17 22.06
CA SER A 862 0.02 37.16 23.32
C SER A 862 -0.80 37.74 24.49
N ASN A 863 -0.66 37.11 25.64
CA ASN A 863 -1.19 37.55 26.94
C ASN A 863 -2.70 37.80 26.91
N THR A 864 -3.43 36.87 26.23
CA THR A 864 -4.88 36.98 26.01
C THR A 864 -5.60 35.73 26.54
N ASP A 865 -6.79 35.97 27.14
CA ASP A 865 -7.68 34.89 27.61
C ASP A 865 -8.67 34.49 26.51
N TYR A 866 -8.85 33.20 26.34
CA TYR A 866 -9.78 32.61 25.40
C TYR A 866 -10.84 31.76 26.10
N SER A 867 -12.06 31.78 25.54
CA SER A 867 -13.15 30.88 25.90
C SER A 867 -13.70 30.23 24.64
N VAL A 868 -13.84 28.91 24.64
CA VAL A 868 -14.28 28.11 23.48
C VAL A 868 -15.38 27.16 23.90
N PHE A 869 -16.44 27.09 23.10
CA PHE A 869 -17.43 26.00 23.16
C PHE A 869 -17.80 25.55 21.75
N VAL A 870 -18.33 24.35 21.63
CA VAL A 870 -18.65 23.71 20.36
C VAL A 870 -20.07 23.17 20.39
N THR A 871 -20.76 23.25 19.24
CA THR A 871 -22.03 22.57 18.99
C THR A 871 -21.87 21.65 17.78
N THR A 872 -22.59 20.52 17.79
CA THR A 872 -22.65 19.57 16.68
C THR A 872 -23.87 19.86 15.84
N VAL A 873 -23.77 19.76 14.52
CA VAL A 873 -24.86 19.86 13.56
C VAL A 873 -24.98 18.55 12.80
N ASP A 874 -26.17 18.00 12.70
CA ASP A 874 -26.48 16.82 11.91
C ASP A 874 -26.90 17.14 10.46
N ASN A 875 -27.12 16.11 9.66
CA ASN A 875 -27.49 16.24 8.25
C ASN A 875 -28.93 16.78 8.05
N TYR A 876 -29.74 16.87 9.12
CA TYR A 876 -31.09 17.45 9.13
C TYR A 876 -31.11 18.90 9.62
N GLY A 877 -29.96 19.40 10.08
CA GLY A 877 -29.80 20.77 10.58
C GLY A 877 -30.15 20.95 12.03
N ASN A 878 -30.37 19.87 12.82
CA ASN A 878 -30.48 20.00 14.25
C ASN A 878 -29.15 20.34 14.88
N VAL A 879 -29.18 21.15 15.91
CA VAL A 879 -28.00 21.64 16.61
C VAL A 879 -28.02 21.11 18.04
N SER A 880 -26.93 20.52 18.49
CA SER A 880 -26.76 20.04 19.86
C SER A 880 -26.86 21.20 20.90
N GLU A 881 -27.08 20.87 22.16
CA GLU A 881 -26.67 21.76 23.26
C GLU A 881 -25.17 22.04 23.14
N HIS A 882 -24.72 23.19 23.65
CA HIS A 882 -23.28 23.52 23.63
C HIS A 882 -22.47 22.64 24.61
N SER A 883 -21.23 22.39 24.26
CA SER A 883 -20.25 21.72 25.15
C SER A 883 -20.07 22.50 26.47
N GLU A 884 -19.36 21.89 27.43
CA GLU A 884 -18.71 22.68 28.49
C GLU A 884 -17.75 23.70 27.86
N THR A 885 -17.70 24.92 28.43
CA THR A 885 -16.81 25.97 27.92
C THR A 885 -15.38 25.71 28.40
N LEU A 886 -14.46 25.53 27.46
CA LEU A 886 -13.02 25.51 27.72
C LEU A 886 -12.50 26.94 27.85
N THR A 887 -11.72 27.23 28.91
CA THR A 887 -11.04 28.51 29.05
C THR A 887 -9.53 28.27 29.21
N PHE A 888 -8.72 29.09 28.51
CA PHE A 888 -7.26 29.03 28.61
C PHE A 888 -6.66 30.40 28.43
N HIS A 889 -5.44 30.60 28.99
CA HIS A 889 -4.66 31.81 28.88
C HIS A 889 -3.46 31.59 27.98
N VAL A 890 -3.30 32.39 26.93
CA VAL A 890 -2.12 32.40 26.10
C VAL A 890 -1.08 33.30 26.71
N GLY A 891 0.08 32.75 27.06
CA GLY A 891 1.20 33.49 27.62
C GLY A 891 1.83 34.50 26.65
N ASN A 892 3.01 34.97 26.97
CA ASN A 892 3.73 35.88 26.07
C ASN A 892 4.38 35.08 24.92
N ILE A 893 3.91 35.28 23.69
CA ILE A 893 4.40 34.58 22.47
C ILE A 893 5.78 35.14 22.03
N ASN A 894 6.27 36.26 22.59
CA ASN A 894 7.59 36.77 22.24
C ASN A 894 8.67 35.88 22.84
N VAL A 895 9.37 35.13 22.01
CA VAL A 895 10.68 34.59 22.35
C VAL A 895 11.65 35.80 22.43
N GLU A 896 12.09 36.17 23.63
CA GLU A 896 13.27 37.06 23.74
C GLU A 896 14.45 36.25 23.16
N GLU A 897 14.96 36.67 22.00
CA GLU A 897 16.19 36.16 21.43
C GLU A 897 17.34 36.42 22.41
N ILE A 898 17.68 35.40 23.21
CA ILE A 898 18.87 35.46 24.05
C ILE A 898 20.02 35.05 23.15
N ALA A 899 20.91 36.00 22.89
CA ALA A 899 22.11 35.77 22.12
C ALA A 899 22.81 34.49 22.61
N GLU A 900 23.21 33.62 21.69
CA GLU A 900 23.92 32.34 21.95
C GLU A 900 25.12 32.48 22.90
N GLU A 901 25.62 33.68 23.10
CA GLU A 901 26.77 34.02 23.96
C GLU A 901 26.44 34.14 25.46
N SER A 902 25.14 34.09 25.86
CA SER A 902 24.78 34.41 27.28
C SER A 902 25.09 33.30 28.29
N VAL A 903 25.22 32.02 27.85
CA VAL A 903 25.57 30.88 28.73
C VAL A 903 26.54 29.93 28.05
N SER A 904 27.68 29.73 28.64
CA SER A 904 28.68 28.75 28.25
C SER A 904 28.89 27.67 29.30
N LEU A 905 29.12 26.46 28.87
CA LEU A 905 29.40 25.29 29.72
C LEU A 905 30.81 24.77 29.49
N TYR A 906 31.64 24.73 30.54
CA TYR A 906 33.01 24.23 30.39
C TYR A 906 33.50 23.46 31.66
N PRO A 907 34.52 22.59 31.54
CA PRO A 907 35.14 22.18 30.28
C PRO A 907 34.22 21.23 29.49
N ASN A 908 34.29 21.28 28.18
CA ASN A 908 33.70 20.28 27.27
C ASN A 908 34.82 19.70 26.39
N PRO A 909 35.19 18.43 26.49
CA PRO A 909 34.64 17.40 27.39
C PRO A 909 34.94 17.57 28.89
N ALA A 910 33.96 17.20 29.74
CA ALA A 910 34.06 17.22 31.18
C ALA A 910 34.42 15.82 31.76
N SER A 911 35.08 15.79 32.93
CA SER A 911 35.41 14.54 33.61
C SER A 911 34.84 14.45 35.03
N SER A 912 34.53 15.54 35.71
CA SER A 912 33.97 15.53 37.05
C SER A 912 32.96 16.64 37.31
N VAL A 913 33.19 17.83 36.75
CA VAL A 913 32.33 19.00 36.96
C VAL A 913 32.25 19.81 35.70
N VAL A 914 31.06 20.33 35.41
CA VAL A 914 30.75 21.31 34.36
C VAL A 914 30.46 22.63 35.07
N TYR A 915 31.18 23.71 34.74
CA TYR A 915 30.94 25.09 35.21
C TYR A 915 30.02 25.80 34.22
N ILE A 916 29.16 26.63 34.75
CA ILE A 916 28.26 27.48 33.96
C ILE A 916 28.84 28.91 34.05
N GLU A 917 29.17 29.50 32.93
CA GLU A 917 29.50 30.92 32.79
C GLU A 917 28.31 31.63 32.15
N SER A 918 27.72 32.57 32.85
CA SER A 918 26.51 33.25 32.37
C SER A 918 26.45 34.67 32.92
N ASP A 919 25.93 35.58 32.10
CA ASP A 919 25.57 36.94 32.53
C ASP A 919 24.19 36.96 33.24
N MET A 920 23.45 35.84 33.23
CA MET A 920 22.17 35.70 33.92
C MET A 920 22.36 35.52 35.41
N THR A 921 21.46 36.09 36.21
CA THR A 921 21.47 36.01 37.67
C THR A 921 20.21 35.34 38.18
N GLY A 922 20.33 34.65 39.34
CA GLY A 922 19.17 34.01 39.98
C GLY A 922 19.14 32.48 39.84
N ALA A 923 18.07 31.88 40.34
CA ALA A 923 17.93 30.43 40.40
C ALA A 923 17.43 29.85 39.04
N ALA A 924 17.94 28.67 38.70
CA ALA A 924 17.53 27.90 37.50
C ALA A 924 17.47 26.40 37.82
N GLU A 925 16.86 25.60 36.95
CA GLU A 925 16.93 24.15 36.96
C GLU A 925 17.73 23.66 35.77
N ALA A 926 18.68 22.76 35.99
CA ALA A 926 19.34 22.04 34.90
C ALA A 926 18.82 20.60 34.83
N THR A 927 18.26 20.25 33.68
CA THR A 927 17.85 18.89 33.34
C THR A 927 18.87 18.27 32.38
N ILE A 928 19.48 17.14 32.80
CA ILE A 928 20.49 16.45 32.01
C ILE A 928 19.84 15.21 31.38
N MET A 929 19.91 15.12 30.06
CA MET A 929 19.36 14.02 29.26
C MET A 929 20.47 13.27 28.51
N ASP A 930 20.28 11.99 28.29
CA ASP A 930 21.16 11.20 27.40
C ASP A 930 20.80 11.45 25.92
N MET A 931 21.54 10.81 25.01
CA MET A 931 21.33 10.92 23.56
C MET A 931 19.94 10.47 23.08
N ALA A 932 19.23 9.66 23.87
CA ALA A 932 17.86 9.22 23.58
C ALA A 932 16.78 10.13 24.20
N GLY A 933 17.17 11.31 24.71
CA GLY A 933 16.26 12.25 25.37
C GLY A 933 15.77 11.79 26.76
N ARG A 934 16.31 10.70 27.31
CA ARG A 934 15.88 10.20 28.62
C ARG A 934 16.51 11.02 29.72
N LEU A 935 15.69 11.45 30.69
CA LEU A 935 16.15 12.15 31.88
C LEU A 935 17.17 11.29 32.65
N VAL A 936 18.38 11.83 32.86
CA VAL A 936 19.45 11.22 33.62
C VAL A 936 19.58 11.86 34.99
N LYS A 937 19.51 13.20 35.05
CA LYS A 937 19.72 13.95 36.30
C LYS A 937 19.01 15.29 36.24
N ARG A 938 18.48 15.76 37.38
CA ARG A 938 18.03 17.15 37.60
C ARG A 938 18.85 17.81 38.68
N VAL A 939 19.20 19.06 38.46
CA VAL A 939 20.02 19.84 39.40
C VAL A 939 19.44 21.24 39.56
N ASN A 940 19.06 21.61 40.75
CA ASN A 940 18.66 23.00 41.05
C ASN A 940 19.90 23.89 41.20
N ILE A 941 19.96 24.94 40.42
CA ILE A 941 20.99 25.95 40.40
C ILE A 941 20.49 27.13 41.24
N SER A 942 21.20 27.50 42.25
CA SER A 942 20.79 28.61 43.15
C SER A 942 21.14 30.01 42.59
N ASP A 943 22.16 30.08 41.74
CA ASP A 943 22.57 31.29 41.04
C ASP A 943 23.37 30.94 39.78
N MET A 944 22.93 31.41 38.64
CA MET A 944 23.51 31.11 37.31
C MET A 944 24.92 31.67 37.11
N GLN A 945 25.31 32.79 37.81
CA GLN A 945 26.61 33.43 37.57
C GLN A 945 27.83 32.60 38.05
N ASN A 946 27.65 31.69 38.98
CA ASN A 946 28.73 30.88 39.54
C ASN A 946 28.35 29.42 39.76
N ALA A 947 27.54 28.89 38.90
CA ALA A 947 27.05 27.52 39.03
C ALA A 947 28.04 26.47 38.57
N SER A 948 27.94 25.30 39.16
CA SER A 948 28.66 24.13 38.71
C SER A 948 27.83 22.87 38.92
N ILE A 949 27.92 21.92 38.00
CA ILE A 949 27.19 20.66 38.02
C ILE A 949 28.19 19.51 38.05
N SER A 950 28.10 18.64 39.07
CA SER A 950 28.90 17.42 39.09
C SER A 950 28.38 16.42 38.09
N VAL A 951 29.29 15.86 37.30
CA VAL A 951 29.05 14.80 36.28
C VAL A 951 29.82 13.52 36.62
N GLU A 952 30.38 13.40 37.84
CA GLU A 952 31.14 12.21 38.26
C GLU A 952 30.30 10.92 38.30
N ASP A 953 29.00 11.08 38.45
CA ASP A 953 28.03 9.99 38.49
C ASP A 953 27.46 9.62 37.11
N LEU A 954 27.87 10.33 36.05
CA LEU A 954 27.46 10.03 34.67
C LEU A 954 28.45 9.08 33.99
N HIS A 955 27.95 8.21 33.19
CA HIS A 955 28.80 7.36 32.33
C HIS A 955 29.47 8.21 31.24
N GLN A 956 30.59 7.71 30.72
CA GLN A 956 31.22 8.33 29.55
C GLN A 956 30.22 8.35 28.38
N GLY A 957 30.00 9.52 27.80
CA GLY A 957 29.03 9.71 26.73
C GLY A 957 28.71 11.19 26.49
N LEU A 958 27.78 11.40 25.58
CA LEU A 958 27.25 12.68 25.20
C LEU A 958 25.93 12.94 25.92
N TYR A 959 25.75 14.15 26.42
CA TYR A 959 24.57 14.56 27.18
C TYR A 959 24.12 15.97 26.77
N PHE A 960 22.79 16.17 26.82
CA PHE A 960 22.17 17.47 26.69
C PHE A 960 21.88 18.05 28.08
N PHE A 961 22.34 19.25 28.29
CA PHE A 961 22.09 20.05 29.49
C PHE A 961 21.06 21.11 29.13
N MET A 962 19.83 20.89 29.51
CA MET A 962 18.75 21.87 29.39
C MET A 962 18.68 22.66 30.67
N ILE A 963 18.99 23.95 30.59
CA ILE A 963 18.98 24.88 31.72
C ILE A 963 17.77 25.78 31.58
N GLN A 964 16.84 25.70 32.53
CA GLN A 964 15.62 26.50 32.55
C GLN A 964 15.63 27.52 33.68
N GLN A 965 15.42 28.77 33.32
CA GLN A 965 15.20 29.87 34.25
C GLN A 965 13.97 30.68 33.78
N ASP A 966 12.92 30.71 34.60
CA ASP A 966 11.62 31.31 34.23
C ASP A 966 11.14 30.75 32.89
N ASN A 967 10.94 31.60 31.88
CA ASN A 967 10.51 31.22 30.51
C ASN A 967 11.70 31.03 29.53
N ILE A 968 12.94 31.00 30.02
CA ILE A 968 14.14 30.85 29.21
C ILE A 968 14.63 29.41 29.32
N ILE A 969 14.79 28.74 28.21
CA ILE A 969 15.37 27.40 28.10
C ILE A 969 16.63 27.48 27.23
N ILE A 970 17.76 27.04 27.79
CA ILE A 970 19.05 27.00 27.09
C ILE A 970 19.51 25.54 27.05
N ILE A 971 19.77 25.03 25.88
CA ILE A 971 20.29 23.67 25.69
C ILE A 971 21.73 23.71 25.26
N ARG A 972 22.59 22.94 25.92
CA ARG A 972 24.02 22.82 25.60
C ARG A 972 24.41 21.33 25.59
N LYS A 973 25.29 20.99 24.67
CA LYS A 973 25.81 19.64 24.46
C LYS A 973 27.14 19.47 25.21
N ILE A 974 27.26 18.50 26.10
CA ILE A 974 28.43 18.21 26.89
C ILE A 974 28.87 16.78 26.73
N THR A 975 30.14 16.59 26.42
CA THR A 975 30.74 15.25 26.41
C THR A 975 31.33 14.96 27.81
N VAL A 976 30.96 13.84 28.43
CA VAL A 976 31.52 13.33 29.67
C VAL A 976 32.55 12.24 29.33
N LYS A 977 33.80 12.40 29.91
CA LYS A 977 34.94 11.46 29.68
C LYS A 977 35.10 10.47 30.78
#